data_e08ebae7deedf0c36086015ba83a5560
#
_entry.id   e08ebae7deedf0c36086015ba83a5560
#
_cell.length_a   1.000
_cell.length_b   1.000
_cell.length_c   1.000
_cell.angle_alpha   90.00
_cell.angle_beta   90.00
_cell.angle_gamma   90.00
#
_symmetry.space_group_name_H-M   'P 1'
#
loop_
_entity.id
_entity.type
_entity.pdbx_description
1 polymer ?
#
loop_
_entity_poly.entity_id
_entity_poly.type
_entity_poly.pdbx_seq_one_letter_code
_entity_poly.pdbx_strand_id
1 'polypeptide(L)'
;MAVMPRIFRRRLAAILALILLLLGLLLTITQWLPRLVGIWLPPDTRIALSGSPRWRDGGLWFPAIRYLAQDCPLAEVNEVSLGWQNSRWKLNAAQLTLNSDCLQKLPAADGPSAAPKTLAEWQAMLPGADVHLAKLVVTPWQAYAGALDLTLEKNQQQLRYQGENLQLAATLTGQQLAINRLTLNHPALPEPVTLSGHLELPTFASGLPVSGEVAGQLALTALPHPLQLTLNWQQQQGVLSVAMPDNVRPLLQLPWQIGDDQIRIEQGQYFWPLAGQPLSGFINLTLANWQSGLETSQISGRINLLTQGRGGKGNVVLGLGPGHLSLTDSHLPFQLTGESKLAEMQLYGSIPGLLSGSLLDPQLLLQPKSLLRLRGRLLSTLEVDEARWPLAGVRISAQGIDGRLQAILNAHDPSFGHFRLHLDGRATDFWPDKGEWNWRYWGGGEMLPLQARWDVKGTGGWRDTLIHLDTLSTGFNHLAYGSVQVEKPRLTLTAPVNWQRAAQNPSFNGSFRLQAGATRFSYGGRLADSTLDFEAKGRDPGNFTWRGSLNAGRVGPVRVNGRWDGERLRGEAWWPQQSLTVFQTLLSPDLKMQIRGGELRAQVAFSAARDQGFQAGGHWIVKAGSLWTPDSEINGVDFSLPFRLKDQKWQFGQHGPVSLRIAEIKNQFAMQNIRADLQGAWPWSEQAPLTLQEVSLDLLGGQISLPALRMPQHQPARVSLRNISLSELVTAIKPKQFAMSGRINGELPLWLNHPRWLIEKGWIANSGPLTFRLDKDMADAITRNNVATGAALDWLRYMEISRSWATLNLNTVGDLTMEAQVQGVSQFSNRRQTVNLNYRHQENLFQLWRSLRFGDNLQSWVEQHAALPSNKDTTP
;
A
#
# COMPACT_ATOMS: atom_id res chain seq x y z
N MET A 1 28.86 -112.84 -16.34
CA MET A 1 28.43 -111.91 -17.37
C MET A 1 27.05 -112.27 -17.81
N ALA A 2 26.04 -111.63 -17.27
CA ALA A 2 24.71 -111.86 -17.66
C ALA A 2 24.33 -111.03 -18.91
N VAL A 3 24.01 -111.79 -19.92
CA VAL A 3 23.59 -111.16 -21.19
C VAL A 3 22.17 -110.60 -21.01
N MET A 4 22.11 -109.31 -21.00
CA MET A 4 20.82 -108.58 -21.00
C MET A 4 19.99 -108.93 -22.24
N PRO A 5 18.69 -109.23 -22.17
CA PRO A 5 17.86 -109.57 -23.31
C PRO A 5 17.73 -108.35 -24.25
N ARG A 6 17.80 -108.60 -25.58
CA ARG A 6 17.77 -107.55 -26.66
C ARG A 6 16.56 -106.59 -26.58
N ILE A 7 15.46 -106.99 -25.91
CA ILE A 7 14.29 -106.16 -25.71
C ILE A 7 14.52 -105.06 -24.70
N PHE A 8 15.30 -105.31 -23.64
CA PHE A 8 15.63 -104.27 -22.63
C PHE A 8 16.56 -103.17 -23.14
N ARG A 9 17.52 -103.54 -24.03
CA ARG A 9 18.41 -102.52 -24.73
C ARG A 9 17.63 -101.65 -25.66
N ARG A 10 16.62 -102.19 -26.42
CA ARG A 10 15.77 -101.33 -27.28
C ARG A 10 14.85 -100.38 -26.47
N ARG A 11 14.31 -100.90 -25.40
CA ARG A 11 13.51 -99.99 -24.50
C ARG A 11 14.36 -98.95 -23.82
N LEU A 12 15.55 -99.27 -23.34
CA LEU A 12 16.50 -98.36 -22.77
C LEU A 12 16.97 -97.28 -23.79
N ALA A 13 17.28 -97.71 -25.03
CA ALA A 13 17.65 -96.86 -26.13
C ALA A 13 16.50 -95.91 -26.58
N ALA A 14 15.23 -96.44 -26.55
CA ALA A 14 14.06 -95.55 -26.84
C ALA A 14 13.79 -94.59 -25.71
N ILE A 15 13.96 -94.94 -24.44
CA ILE A 15 13.87 -94.02 -23.29
C ILE A 15 14.98 -93.02 -23.37
N LEU A 16 16.20 -93.38 -23.65
CA LEU A 16 17.34 -92.49 -23.78
C LEU A 16 17.15 -91.48 -24.97
N ALA A 17 16.68 -91.96 -26.11
CA ALA A 17 16.32 -91.15 -27.28
C ALA A 17 15.21 -90.20 -26.99
N LEU A 18 14.19 -90.66 -26.23
CA LEU A 18 13.11 -89.77 -25.77
C LEU A 18 13.63 -88.69 -24.81
N ILE A 19 14.49 -89.09 -23.86
CA ILE A 19 15.13 -88.12 -22.93
C ILE A 19 15.99 -87.07 -23.68
N LEU A 20 16.80 -87.59 -24.67
CA LEU A 20 17.61 -86.67 -25.49
C LEU A 20 16.75 -85.77 -26.39
N LEU A 21 15.64 -86.23 -26.89
CA LEU A 21 14.72 -85.48 -27.68
C LEU A 21 14.01 -84.42 -26.80
N LEU A 22 13.62 -84.78 -25.64
CA LEU A 22 13.04 -83.88 -24.65
C LEU A 22 14.07 -82.82 -24.19
N LEU A 23 15.32 -83.25 -23.95
CA LEU A 23 16.42 -82.33 -23.60
C LEU A 23 16.78 -81.42 -24.76
N GLY A 24 16.77 -81.91 -26.00
CA GLY A 24 16.98 -81.09 -27.21
C GLY A 24 15.86 -80.08 -27.42
N LEU A 25 14.61 -80.50 -27.23
CA LEU A 25 13.45 -79.60 -27.18
C LEU A 25 13.57 -78.55 -26.07
N LEU A 26 14.03 -78.94 -24.91
CA LEU A 26 14.18 -77.99 -23.78
C LEU A 26 15.33 -77.00 -24.03
N LEU A 27 16.44 -77.45 -24.62
CA LEU A 27 17.58 -76.60 -24.98
C LEU A 27 17.28 -75.60 -26.12
N THR A 28 16.37 -75.95 -27.01
CA THR A 28 16.00 -75.12 -28.19
C THR A 28 14.69 -74.43 -28.01
N ILE A 29 14.12 -74.36 -26.77
CA ILE A 29 12.83 -73.81 -26.44
C ILE A 29 12.78 -72.30 -26.80
N THR A 30 13.86 -71.57 -26.64
CA THR A 30 13.99 -70.17 -27.01
C THR A 30 13.82 -69.91 -28.56
N GLN A 31 13.97 -70.90 -29.35
CA GLN A 31 13.84 -70.73 -30.81
C GLN A 31 12.49 -71.16 -31.34
N TRP A 32 11.98 -72.31 -30.90
CA TRP A 32 10.72 -72.84 -31.42
C TRP A 32 9.48 -72.33 -30.67
N LEU A 33 9.56 -72.10 -29.35
CA LEU A 33 8.41 -71.61 -28.54
C LEU A 33 7.91 -70.26 -29.01
N PRO A 34 8.75 -69.24 -29.29
CA PRO A 34 8.31 -67.99 -29.84
C PRO A 34 7.64 -68.17 -31.25
N ARG A 35 8.12 -69.06 -32.10
CA ARG A 35 7.51 -69.33 -33.41
C ARG A 35 6.16 -70.04 -33.25
N LEU A 36 6.04 -70.96 -32.34
CA LEU A 36 4.82 -71.68 -32.03
C LEU A 36 3.73 -70.78 -31.42
N VAL A 37 4.10 -69.95 -30.47
CA VAL A 37 3.21 -68.99 -29.91
C VAL A 37 2.83 -67.89 -30.91
N GLY A 38 3.73 -67.52 -31.80
CA GLY A 38 3.53 -66.58 -32.93
C GLY A 38 2.35 -66.93 -33.85
N ILE A 39 1.95 -68.23 -33.93
CA ILE A 39 0.79 -68.68 -34.75
C ILE A 39 -0.53 -68.08 -34.20
N TRP A 40 -0.61 -67.81 -32.89
CA TRP A 40 -1.79 -67.26 -32.24
C TRP A 40 -1.68 -65.76 -31.91
N LEU A 41 -0.53 -65.12 -32.26
CA LEU A 41 -0.34 -63.70 -32.06
C LEU A 41 -0.87 -62.89 -33.25
N PRO A 42 -1.30 -61.64 -33.02
CA PRO A 42 -1.66 -60.70 -34.07
C PRO A 42 -0.54 -60.54 -35.09
N PRO A 43 -0.84 -60.24 -36.37
CA PRO A 43 0.18 -59.98 -37.39
C PRO A 43 1.12 -58.86 -36.92
N ASP A 44 2.34 -58.85 -37.32
CA ASP A 44 3.40 -57.87 -36.95
C ASP A 44 3.73 -57.83 -35.45
N THR A 45 3.32 -58.83 -34.67
CA THR A 45 3.73 -58.97 -33.27
C THR A 45 4.58 -60.26 -33.05
N ARG A 46 5.50 -60.21 -32.13
CA ARG A 46 6.34 -61.32 -31.75
C ARG A 46 6.72 -61.36 -30.29
N ILE A 47 6.95 -62.59 -29.80
CA ILE A 47 7.56 -62.84 -28.50
C ILE A 47 9.04 -63.12 -28.71
N ALA A 48 9.90 -62.46 -27.90
CA ALA A 48 11.31 -62.75 -27.82
C ALA A 48 11.66 -63.24 -26.42
N LEU A 49 12.30 -64.38 -26.31
CA LEU A 49 12.81 -64.96 -25.09
C LEU A 49 14.30 -64.65 -24.97
N SER A 50 14.72 -64.08 -23.83
CA SER A 50 16.10 -63.79 -23.54
C SER A 50 16.66 -64.86 -22.60
N GLY A 51 17.66 -65.62 -23.07
CA GLY A 51 18.32 -66.67 -22.33
C GLY A 51 17.54 -68.02 -22.30
N SER A 52 18.23 -69.11 -21.89
CA SER A 52 17.62 -70.42 -21.78
C SER A 52 16.79 -70.59 -20.51
N PRO A 53 15.63 -71.21 -20.63
CA PRO A 53 14.78 -71.51 -19.48
C PRO A 53 15.49 -72.46 -18.50
N ARG A 54 15.20 -72.31 -17.24
CA ARG A 54 15.71 -73.15 -16.14
C ARG A 54 14.57 -73.60 -15.25
N TRP A 55 14.75 -74.79 -14.69
CA TRP A 55 13.83 -75.26 -13.66
C TRP A 55 14.26 -74.70 -12.30
N ARG A 56 13.44 -73.91 -11.66
CA ARG A 56 13.75 -73.28 -10.36
C ARG A 56 12.45 -73.20 -9.55
N ASP A 57 12.52 -73.46 -8.26
CA ASP A 57 11.43 -73.30 -7.31
C ASP A 57 10.12 -74.07 -7.68
N GLY A 58 10.25 -75.23 -8.34
CA GLY A 58 9.10 -76.04 -8.76
C GLY A 58 8.41 -75.57 -10.03
N GLY A 59 9.02 -74.69 -10.81
CA GLY A 59 8.50 -74.14 -12.04
C GLY A 59 9.53 -73.79 -13.09
N LEU A 60 9.09 -73.50 -14.28
CA LEU A 60 9.92 -73.10 -15.42
C LEU A 60 10.23 -71.57 -15.26
N TRP A 61 11.52 -71.27 -15.16
CA TRP A 61 12.01 -69.89 -15.02
C TRP A 61 12.63 -69.38 -16.33
N PHE A 62 12.30 -68.15 -16.72
CA PHE A 62 12.82 -67.43 -17.85
C PHE A 62 13.48 -66.12 -17.37
N PRO A 63 14.70 -65.77 -17.91
CA PRO A 63 15.36 -64.53 -17.55
C PRO A 63 14.60 -63.28 -17.97
N ALA A 64 14.11 -63.27 -19.23
CA ALA A 64 13.24 -62.20 -19.71
C ALA A 64 12.39 -62.68 -20.90
N ILE A 65 11.15 -62.19 -20.94
CA ILE A 65 10.19 -62.34 -22.04
C ILE A 65 9.80 -60.94 -22.52
N ARG A 66 9.95 -60.70 -23.85
CA ARG A 66 9.57 -59.43 -24.47
C ARG A 66 8.47 -59.69 -25.48
N TYR A 67 7.45 -58.87 -25.43
CA TYR A 67 6.40 -58.79 -26.42
C TYR A 67 6.59 -57.52 -27.23
N LEU A 68 6.80 -57.67 -28.51
CA LEU A 68 7.09 -56.61 -29.45
C LEU A 68 5.93 -56.47 -30.46
N ALA A 69 5.52 -55.22 -30.71
CA ALA A 69 4.60 -54.81 -31.75
C ALA A 69 5.35 -53.95 -32.76
N GLN A 70 5.51 -54.39 -34.02
CA GLN A 70 6.33 -53.69 -35.03
C GLN A 70 7.71 -53.26 -34.53
N ASP A 71 8.42 -54.20 -33.86
CA ASP A 71 9.73 -53.98 -33.23
C ASP A 71 9.75 -53.01 -32.00
N CYS A 72 8.59 -52.50 -31.57
CA CYS A 72 8.46 -51.72 -30.36
C CYS A 72 8.23 -52.63 -29.14
N PRO A 73 9.02 -52.61 -28.08
CA PRO A 73 8.84 -53.42 -26.90
C PRO A 73 7.61 -52.94 -26.08
N LEU A 74 6.45 -53.49 -26.39
CA LEU A 74 5.19 -53.17 -25.70
C LEU A 74 5.17 -53.64 -24.25
N ALA A 75 5.68 -54.87 -24.01
CA ALA A 75 5.81 -55.45 -22.67
C ALA A 75 7.14 -56.20 -22.54
N GLU A 76 7.80 -56.00 -21.42
CA GLU A 76 9.00 -56.72 -21.01
C GLU A 76 8.83 -57.25 -19.59
N VAL A 77 8.93 -58.57 -19.44
CA VAL A 77 8.81 -59.25 -18.14
C VAL A 77 10.16 -59.87 -17.81
N ASN A 78 10.71 -59.49 -16.67
CA ASN A 78 12.01 -59.98 -16.21
C ASN A 78 11.85 -61.00 -15.06
N GLU A 79 12.69 -62.02 -15.07
CA GLU A 79 12.74 -63.06 -14.08
C GLU A 79 11.37 -63.77 -13.84
N VAL A 80 10.82 -64.29 -14.94
CA VAL A 80 9.50 -64.91 -14.89
C VAL A 80 9.62 -66.38 -14.49
N SER A 81 8.88 -66.77 -13.47
CA SER A 81 8.70 -68.18 -13.07
C SER A 81 7.24 -68.62 -13.24
N LEU A 82 7.04 -69.71 -13.93
CA LEU A 82 5.73 -70.31 -14.13
C LEU A 82 5.73 -71.76 -13.53
N GLY A 83 4.91 -71.96 -12.54
CA GLY A 83 4.82 -73.26 -11.83
C GLY A 83 3.34 -73.68 -11.66
N TRP A 84 3.19 -74.92 -11.31
CA TRP A 84 1.92 -75.52 -10.95
C TRP A 84 1.99 -76.05 -9.49
N GLN A 85 1.21 -75.48 -8.59
CA GLN A 85 1.18 -75.87 -7.21
C GLN A 85 -0.25 -75.81 -6.65
N ASN A 86 -0.69 -76.82 -5.87
CA ASN A 86 -2.01 -76.91 -5.25
C ASN A 86 -3.17 -76.78 -6.26
N SER A 87 -3.03 -77.39 -7.46
CA SER A 87 -4.00 -77.33 -8.55
C SER A 87 -4.23 -75.93 -9.12
N ARG A 88 -3.28 -75.02 -8.96
CA ARG A 88 -3.29 -73.62 -9.48
C ARG A 88 -2.00 -73.28 -10.21
N TRP A 89 -2.06 -72.44 -11.19
CA TRP A 89 -0.90 -71.87 -11.82
C TRP A 89 -0.31 -70.79 -10.88
N LYS A 90 0.99 -70.79 -10.75
CA LYS A 90 1.71 -69.70 -10.08
C LYS A 90 2.63 -69.03 -11.07
N LEU A 91 2.42 -67.72 -11.27
CA LEU A 91 3.27 -66.89 -12.08
C LEU A 91 3.91 -65.81 -11.16
N ASN A 92 5.21 -65.86 -11.07
CA ASN A 92 5.96 -64.83 -10.34
C ASN A 92 6.91 -64.14 -11.34
N ALA A 93 7.02 -62.80 -11.27
CA ALA A 93 7.97 -62.02 -12.04
C ALA A 93 8.56 -60.91 -11.18
N ALA A 94 9.85 -60.62 -11.37
CA ALA A 94 10.50 -59.54 -10.67
C ALA A 94 10.03 -58.15 -11.16
N GLN A 95 9.87 -58.05 -12.49
CA GLN A 95 9.43 -56.78 -13.07
C GLN A 95 8.67 -57.01 -14.39
N LEU A 96 7.57 -56.29 -14.53
CA LEU A 96 6.86 -56.10 -15.82
C LEU A 96 6.95 -54.61 -16.16
N THR A 97 7.52 -54.33 -17.32
CA THR A 97 7.55 -52.98 -17.91
C THR A 97 6.60 -52.93 -19.10
N LEU A 98 5.64 -52.06 -19.08
CA LEU A 98 4.71 -51.78 -20.17
C LEU A 98 5.04 -50.43 -20.78
N ASN A 99 5.05 -50.36 -22.12
CA ASN A 99 5.26 -49.09 -22.83
C ASN A 99 3.98 -48.72 -23.57
N SER A 100 3.27 -47.70 -23.06
CA SER A 100 2.01 -47.24 -23.64
C SER A 100 2.17 -46.66 -25.06
N ASP A 101 3.33 -46.10 -25.38
CA ASP A 101 3.60 -45.51 -26.71
C ASP A 101 3.60 -46.56 -27.82
N CYS A 102 3.88 -47.83 -27.45
CA CYS A 102 3.85 -48.96 -28.41
C CYS A 102 2.41 -49.48 -28.68
N LEU A 103 1.40 -49.06 -27.89
CA LEU A 103 0.01 -49.50 -28.10
C LEU A 103 -0.54 -49.06 -29.46
N GLN A 104 -0.13 -47.89 -29.97
CA GLN A 104 -0.54 -47.38 -31.25
C GLN A 104 0.04 -48.20 -32.45
N LYS A 105 1.05 -49.06 -32.19
CA LYS A 105 1.67 -49.92 -33.20
C LYS A 105 1.05 -51.31 -33.24
N LEU A 106 0.07 -51.59 -32.41
CA LEU A 106 -0.71 -52.84 -32.51
C LEU A 106 -1.57 -52.78 -33.78
N PRO A 107 -1.56 -53.81 -34.63
CA PRO A 107 -2.41 -53.87 -35.81
C PRO A 107 -3.89 -53.82 -35.39
N ALA A 108 -4.69 -53.14 -36.19
CA ALA A 108 -6.15 -53.21 -36.05
C ALA A 108 -6.60 -54.67 -36.32
N ALA A 109 -7.55 -55.13 -35.58
CA ALA A 109 -8.07 -56.50 -35.74
C ALA A 109 -8.86 -56.60 -37.04
N ASP A 110 -8.18 -57.01 -38.13
CA ASP A 110 -8.77 -57.31 -39.41
C ASP A 110 -9.26 -58.76 -39.43
N GLY A 111 -10.47 -59.00 -38.98
CA GLY A 111 -11.08 -60.31 -39.05
C GLY A 111 -12.59 -60.27 -38.77
N PRO A 112 -13.39 -61.24 -39.23
CA PRO A 112 -14.79 -61.31 -38.83
C PRO A 112 -14.85 -61.41 -37.30
N SER A 113 -15.47 -60.41 -36.69
CA SER A 113 -15.65 -60.31 -35.23
C SER A 113 -16.32 -61.63 -34.76
N ALA A 114 -15.57 -62.45 -34.03
CA ALA A 114 -16.17 -63.53 -33.28
C ALA A 114 -17.22 -62.92 -32.34
N ALA A 115 -18.37 -63.64 -32.19
CA ALA A 115 -19.39 -63.17 -31.28
C ALA A 115 -18.81 -62.80 -29.90
N PRO A 116 -19.06 -61.60 -29.39
CA PRO A 116 -18.47 -61.14 -28.13
C PRO A 116 -18.85 -62.13 -27.00
N LYS A 117 -17.85 -62.63 -26.28
CA LYS A 117 -18.06 -63.50 -25.11
C LYS A 117 -18.58 -62.74 -23.93
N THR A 118 -19.46 -63.33 -23.18
CA THR A 118 -19.96 -62.80 -21.91
C THR A 118 -18.85 -62.82 -20.86
N LEU A 119 -18.96 -61.97 -19.83
CA LEU A 119 -18.05 -61.95 -18.71
C LEU A 119 -17.99 -63.31 -17.96
N ALA A 120 -19.18 -63.95 -17.84
CA ALA A 120 -19.27 -65.33 -17.25
C ALA A 120 -18.53 -66.36 -18.08
N GLU A 121 -18.57 -66.28 -19.43
CA GLU A 121 -17.81 -67.21 -20.31
C GLU A 121 -16.31 -66.96 -20.16
N TRP A 122 -15.88 -65.73 -20.09
CA TRP A 122 -14.48 -65.36 -19.82
C TRP A 122 -14.01 -65.89 -18.44
N GLN A 123 -14.79 -65.69 -17.37
CA GLN A 123 -14.47 -66.22 -16.05
C GLN A 123 -14.42 -67.74 -15.97
N ALA A 124 -15.29 -68.41 -16.74
CA ALA A 124 -15.29 -69.88 -16.82
C ALA A 124 -14.05 -70.42 -17.54
N MET A 125 -13.48 -69.65 -18.44
CA MET A 125 -12.23 -70.00 -19.18
C MET A 125 -10.96 -69.75 -18.40
N LEU A 126 -10.99 -68.93 -17.36
CA LEU A 126 -9.83 -68.61 -16.55
C LEU A 126 -9.36 -69.81 -15.75
N PRO A 127 -8.09 -70.23 -15.85
CA PRO A 127 -7.54 -71.24 -14.93
C PRO A 127 -7.38 -70.62 -13.55
N GLY A 128 -7.46 -71.46 -12.52
CA GLY A 128 -7.06 -71.03 -11.17
C GLY A 128 -5.59 -70.63 -11.18
N ALA A 129 -5.31 -69.38 -10.91
CA ALA A 129 -3.97 -68.82 -10.98
C ALA A 129 -3.69 -67.77 -9.92
N ASP A 130 -2.44 -67.77 -9.45
CA ASP A 130 -1.89 -66.70 -8.60
C ASP A 130 -0.74 -66.05 -9.36
N VAL A 131 -0.90 -64.74 -9.66
CA VAL A 131 0.11 -63.94 -10.35
C VAL A 131 0.69 -62.96 -9.36
N HIS A 132 1.98 -62.99 -9.20
CA HIS A 132 2.73 -62.05 -8.38
C HIS A 132 3.78 -61.30 -9.22
N LEU A 133 3.67 -60.02 -9.31
CA LEU A 133 4.67 -59.14 -9.94
C LEU A 133 5.29 -58.28 -8.83
N ALA A 134 6.57 -58.43 -8.56
CA ALA A 134 7.22 -57.64 -7.55
C ALA A 134 7.28 -56.15 -7.95
N LYS A 135 7.31 -55.82 -9.26
CA LYS A 135 7.27 -54.46 -9.76
C LYS A 135 6.58 -54.36 -11.12
N LEU A 136 5.50 -53.61 -11.21
CA LEU A 136 4.87 -53.20 -12.44
C LEU A 136 5.27 -51.76 -12.76
N VAL A 137 5.81 -51.48 -13.93
CA VAL A 137 6.19 -50.15 -14.40
C VAL A 137 5.49 -49.87 -15.71
N VAL A 138 4.80 -48.77 -15.81
CA VAL A 138 4.13 -48.31 -17.03
C VAL A 138 4.75 -47.02 -17.46
N THR A 139 5.36 -46.98 -18.66
CA THR A 139 5.89 -45.73 -19.27
C THR A 139 4.74 -44.98 -19.96
N PRO A 140 4.53 -43.68 -19.74
CA PRO A 140 5.36 -42.70 -19.02
C PRO A 140 5.06 -42.55 -17.50
N TRP A 141 4.21 -43.38 -16.90
CA TRP A 141 3.73 -43.26 -15.52
C TRP A 141 4.58 -44.01 -14.50
N GLN A 142 5.90 -43.90 -14.60
CA GLN A 142 6.83 -44.62 -13.70
C GLN A 142 6.69 -44.26 -12.23
N ALA A 143 6.19 -43.03 -11.92
CA ALA A 143 5.94 -42.59 -10.57
C ALA A 143 4.89 -43.44 -9.81
N TYR A 144 4.06 -44.18 -10.53
CA TYR A 144 3.03 -45.05 -9.98
C TYR A 144 3.42 -46.52 -10.00
N ALA A 145 4.68 -46.84 -10.17
CA ALA A 145 5.18 -48.23 -10.15
C ALA A 145 4.90 -48.89 -8.80
N GLY A 146 4.57 -50.19 -8.81
CA GLY A 146 4.27 -50.94 -7.59
C GLY A 146 4.20 -52.45 -7.81
N ALA A 147 4.02 -53.22 -6.75
CA ALA A 147 3.81 -54.62 -6.77
C ALA A 147 2.35 -54.97 -7.12
N LEU A 148 2.14 -56.02 -7.90
CA LEU A 148 0.80 -56.51 -8.29
C LEU A 148 0.64 -57.98 -7.87
N ASP A 149 -0.43 -58.22 -7.11
CA ASP A 149 -0.92 -59.56 -6.79
C ASP A 149 -2.29 -59.78 -7.41
N LEU A 150 -2.45 -60.80 -8.25
CA LEU A 150 -3.70 -61.15 -8.87
C LEU A 150 -4.01 -62.62 -8.59
N THR A 151 -5.13 -62.87 -7.94
CA THR A 151 -5.64 -64.22 -7.67
C THR A 151 -6.85 -64.44 -8.57
N LEU A 152 -6.75 -65.49 -9.42
CA LEU A 152 -7.82 -65.87 -10.35
C LEU A 152 -8.48 -67.18 -9.85
N GLU A 153 -9.77 -67.11 -9.61
CA GLU A 153 -10.65 -68.25 -9.31
C GLU A 153 -11.87 -68.18 -10.22
N LYS A 154 -12.51 -69.36 -10.47
CA LYS A 154 -13.65 -69.43 -11.41
C LYS A 154 -14.77 -68.43 -11.11
N ASN A 155 -15.06 -68.22 -9.83
CA ASN A 155 -16.15 -67.33 -9.43
C ASN A 155 -15.71 -66.03 -8.78
N GLN A 156 -14.42 -65.84 -8.52
CA GLN A 156 -13.89 -64.65 -7.85
C GLN A 156 -12.48 -64.34 -8.37
N GLN A 157 -12.23 -63.10 -8.68
CA GLN A 157 -10.91 -62.58 -9.03
C GLN A 157 -10.57 -61.46 -8.03
N GLN A 158 -9.36 -61.52 -7.48
CA GLN A 158 -8.86 -60.54 -6.54
C GLN A 158 -7.59 -59.87 -7.09
N LEU A 159 -7.60 -58.55 -7.08
CA LEU A 159 -6.49 -57.70 -7.46
C LEU A 159 -6.01 -56.91 -6.25
N ARG A 160 -4.71 -56.94 -6.00
CA ARG A 160 -4.03 -56.09 -5.04
C ARG A 160 -2.84 -55.44 -5.72
N TYR A 161 -2.81 -54.14 -5.74
CA TYR A 161 -1.71 -53.34 -6.25
C TYR A 161 -1.14 -52.48 -5.12
N GLN A 162 0.18 -52.46 -4.94
CA GLN A 162 0.86 -51.77 -3.88
C GLN A 162 2.05 -50.98 -4.44
N GLY A 163 1.86 -49.70 -4.73
CA GLY A 163 2.89 -48.72 -5.10
C GLY A 163 3.03 -47.68 -4.01
N GLU A 164 4.06 -46.84 -4.15
CA GLU A 164 4.27 -45.69 -3.27
C GLU A 164 3.15 -44.65 -3.46
N ASN A 165 2.81 -44.36 -4.71
CA ASN A 165 1.83 -43.32 -5.07
C ASN A 165 0.44 -43.89 -5.42
N LEU A 166 0.29 -45.18 -5.67
CA LEU A 166 -0.97 -45.82 -6.01
C LEU A 166 -1.11 -47.15 -5.26
N GLN A 167 -2.22 -47.36 -4.58
CA GLN A 167 -2.61 -48.61 -3.98
C GLN A 167 -4.04 -48.97 -4.38
N LEU A 168 -4.29 -50.19 -4.79
CA LEU A 168 -5.61 -50.68 -5.18
C LEU A 168 -5.85 -52.07 -4.64
N ALA A 169 -7.01 -52.28 -4.04
CA ALA A 169 -7.52 -53.58 -3.68
C ALA A 169 -8.95 -53.72 -4.26
N ALA A 170 -9.13 -54.65 -5.14
CA ALA A 170 -10.43 -54.88 -5.81
C ALA A 170 -10.75 -56.39 -5.85
N THR A 171 -12.03 -56.71 -5.84
CA THR A 171 -12.58 -58.03 -5.91
C THR A 171 -13.71 -58.07 -6.92
N LEU A 172 -13.61 -58.93 -7.90
CA LEU A 172 -14.67 -59.21 -8.89
C LEU A 172 -15.33 -60.52 -8.56
N THR A 173 -16.64 -60.53 -8.39
CA THR A 173 -17.47 -61.75 -8.12
C THR A 173 -18.65 -61.75 -9.10
N GLY A 174 -18.63 -62.62 -10.09
CA GLY A 174 -19.60 -62.54 -11.20
C GLY A 174 -19.53 -61.21 -11.92
N GLN A 175 -20.59 -60.47 -11.94
CA GLN A 175 -20.65 -59.10 -12.54
C GLN A 175 -20.37 -58.00 -11.52
N GLN A 176 -20.23 -58.29 -10.26
CA GLN A 176 -20.03 -57.32 -9.19
C GLN A 176 -18.53 -57.09 -8.93
N LEU A 177 -18.06 -55.90 -9.24
CA LEU A 177 -16.72 -55.45 -8.91
C LEU A 177 -16.74 -54.58 -7.64
N ALA A 178 -16.15 -55.06 -6.58
CA ALA A 178 -15.96 -54.29 -5.35
C ALA A 178 -14.54 -53.69 -5.34
N ILE A 179 -14.46 -52.36 -5.32
CA ILE A 179 -13.23 -51.62 -5.06
C ILE A 179 -13.15 -51.46 -3.55
N ASN A 180 -12.40 -52.34 -2.91
CA ASN A 180 -12.31 -52.34 -1.43
C ASN A 180 -11.54 -51.10 -0.96
N ARG A 181 -10.50 -50.71 -1.69
CA ARG A 181 -9.69 -49.51 -1.41
C ARG A 181 -8.88 -49.12 -2.68
N LEU A 182 -8.99 -47.89 -3.04
CA LEU A 182 -8.06 -47.21 -3.97
C LEU A 182 -7.45 -46.03 -3.22
N THR A 183 -6.14 -45.92 -3.18
CA THR A 183 -5.42 -44.79 -2.55
C THR A 183 -4.47 -44.22 -3.57
N LEU A 184 -4.54 -42.92 -3.80
CA LEU A 184 -3.70 -42.17 -4.72
C LEU A 184 -2.97 -41.04 -3.98
N ASN A 185 -1.65 -41.09 -3.98
CA ASN A 185 -0.78 -40.06 -3.47
C ASN A 185 -0.35 -39.13 -4.63
N HIS A 186 -0.46 -37.82 -4.40
CA HIS A 186 0.02 -36.82 -5.35
C HIS A 186 0.69 -35.66 -4.62
N PRO A 187 1.85 -35.11 -5.09
CA PRO A 187 2.59 -34.05 -4.39
C PRO A 187 1.80 -32.76 -4.15
N ALA A 188 0.79 -32.50 -4.97
CA ALA A 188 -0.09 -31.34 -4.83
C ALA A 188 -1.17 -31.49 -3.73
N LEU A 189 -1.34 -32.69 -3.17
CA LEU A 189 -2.36 -32.98 -2.17
C LEU A 189 -1.73 -33.20 -0.80
N PRO A 190 -2.29 -32.65 0.28
CA PRO A 190 -1.75 -32.79 1.64
C PRO A 190 -1.93 -34.20 2.18
N GLU A 191 -2.93 -34.92 1.71
CA GLU A 191 -3.25 -36.30 2.09
C GLU A 191 -3.62 -37.13 0.87
N PRO A 192 -3.44 -38.45 0.91
CA PRO A 192 -3.84 -39.34 -0.17
C PRO A 192 -5.34 -39.31 -0.42
N VAL A 193 -5.74 -39.30 -1.69
CA VAL A 193 -7.14 -39.55 -2.08
C VAL A 193 -7.47 -41.00 -1.83
N THR A 194 -8.57 -41.27 -1.12
CA THR A 194 -9.06 -42.62 -0.88
C THR A 194 -10.42 -42.81 -1.51
N LEU A 195 -10.60 -43.91 -2.25
CA LEU A 195 -11.86 -44.28 -2.89
C LEU A 195 -12.22 -45.73 -2.54
N SER A 196 -13.49 -46.00 -2.44
CA SER A 196 -14.04 -47.36 -2.32
C SER A 196 -15.42 -47.41 -2.99
N GLY A 197 -15.88 -48.59 -3.41
CA GLY A 197 -17.19 -48.66 -4.05
C GLY A 197 -17.52 -50.00 -4.65
N HIS A 198 -18.72 -50.09 -5.21
CA HIS A 198 -19.25 -51.28 -5.88
C HIS A 198 -19.75 -50.92 -7.26
N LEU A 199 -19.36 -51.75 -8.24
CA LEU A 199 -19.70 -51.54 -9.63
C LEU A 199 -20.35 -52.83 -10.19
N GLU A 200 -21.35 -52.69 -10.99
CA GLU A 200 -21.99 -53.77 -11.74
C GLU A 200 -21.48 -53.74 -13.16
N LEU A 201 -20.68 -54.72 -13.56
CA LEU A 201 -20.15 -54.81 -14.90
C LEU A 201 -21.20 -55.32 -15.89
N PRO A 202 -21.11 -54.93 -17.19
CA PRO A 202 -22.05 -55.41 -18.20
C PRO A 202 -21.87 -56.90 -18.47
N THR A 203 -22.92 -57.51 -19.00
CA THR A 203 -22.89 -58.95 -19.37
C THR A 203 -21.75 -59.29 -20.36
N PHE A 204 -21.44 -58.35 -21.25
CA PHE A 204 -20.31 -58.48 -22.17
C PHE A 204 -19.09 -57.79 -21.61
N ALA A 205 -17.92 -58.35 -21.80
CA ALA A 205 -16.66 -57.84 -21.28
C ALA A 205 -16.26 -56.46 -21.88
N SER A 206 -16.90 -56.04 -22.97
CA SER A 206 -16.72 -54.73 -23.58
C SER A 206 -17.88 -53.80 -23.20
N GLY A 207 -17.61 -52.83 -22.38
CA GLY A 207 -18.60 -51.81 -22.01
C GLY A 207 -18.34 -51.21 -20.65
N LEU A 208 -18.99 -50.07 -20.36
CA LEU A 208 -18.94 -49.44 -19.08
C LEU A 208 -19.78 -50.18 -18.03
N PRO A 209 -19.49 -50.12 -16.74
CA PRO A 209 -20.33 -50.63 -15.68
C PRO A 209 -21.78 -50.15 -15.79
N VAL A 210 -22.71 -51.03 -15.63
CA VAL A 210 -24.18 -50.77 -15.79
C VAL A 210 -24.70 -49.91 -14.67
N SER A 211 -24.20 -50.18 -13.48
CA SER A 211 -24.53 -49.37 -12.27
C SER A 211 -23.35 -49.35 -11.31
N GLY A 212 -23.35 -48.41 -10.40
CA GLY A 212 -22.29 -48.35 -9.39
C GLY A 212 -22.46 -47.21 -8.43
N GLU A 213 -21.78 -47.39 -7.33
CA GLU A 213 -21.57 -46.37 -6.30
C GLU A 213 -20.10 -46.39 -5.89
N VAL A 214 -19.46 -45.22 -6.02
CA VAL A 214 -18.09 -45.00 -5.56
C VAL A 214 -18.09 -43.83 -4.58
N ALA A 215 -17.52 -44.05 -3.41
CA ALA A 215 -17.36 -43.03 -2.40
C ALA A 215 -15.88 -42.83 -2.05
N GLY A 216 -15.50 -41.64 -1.68
CA GLY A 216 -14.13 -41.35 -1.31
C GLY A 216 -13.93 -40.04 -0.57
N GLN A 217 -12.67 -39.79 -0.24
CA GLN A 217 -12.27 -38.58 0.49
C GLN A 217 -11.10 -37.90 -0.22
N LEU A 218 -11.17 -36.56 -0.28
CA LEU A 218 -10.14 -35.69 -0.85
C LEU A 218 -9.83 -34.56 0.14
N ALA A 219 -8.63 -34.51 0.66
CA ALA A 219 -8.15 -33.41 1.46
C ALA A 219 -7.56 -32.32 0.58
N LEU A 220 -7.89 -31.05 0.84
CA LEU A 220 -7.32 -29.89 0.20
C LEU A 220 -6.69 -28.97 1.25
N THR A 221 -5.51 -28.41 0.96
CA THR A 221 -4.79 -27.49 1.88
C THR A 221 -5.61 -26.27 2.31
N ALA A 222 -6.54 -25.85 1.46
CA ALA A 222 -7.40 -24.68 1.72
C ALA A 222 -8.60 -25.00 2.65
N LEU A 223 -8.82 -26.25 3.01
CA LEU A 223 -10.00 -26.68 3.77
C LEU A 223 -9.61 -27.38 5.07
N PRO A 224 -10.31 -27.13 6.17
CA PRO A 224 -10.01 -27.73 7.48
C PRO A 224 -10.41 -29.22 7.56
N HIS A 225 -11.30 -29.68 6.69
CA HIS A 225 -11.81 -31.06 6.68
C HIS A 225 -11.77 -31.63 5.26
N PRO A 226 -11.52 -32.97 5.12
CA PRO A 226 -11.53 -33.61 3.82
C PRO A 226 -12.94 -33.59 3.21
N LEU A 227 -12.96 -33.41 1.88
CA LEU A 227 -14.19 -33.48 1.09
C LEU A 227 -14.65 -34.91 0.91
N GLN A 228 -15.93 -35.16 0.99
CA GLN A 228 -16.57 -36.42 0.67
C GLN A 228 -16.97 -36.42 -0.80
N LEU A 229 -16.50 -37.40 -1.55
CA LEU A 229 -16.82 -37.64 -2.96
C LEU A 229 -17.79 -38.82 -3.03
N THR A 230 -18.88 -38.69 -3.79
CA THR A 230 -19.79 -39.79 -4.09
C THR A 230 -20.12 -39.76 -5.59
N LEU A 231 -20.00 -40.90 -6.25
CA LEU A 231 -20.35 -41.09 -7.66
C LEU A 231 -21.35 -42.24 -7.75
N ASN A 232 -22.57 -41.92 -8.08
CA ASN A 232 -23.67 -42.87 -8.22
C ASN A 232 -24.17 -42.85 -9.65
N TRP A 233 -24.36 -44.01 -10.25
CA TRP A 233 -24.99 -44.10 -11.58
C TRP A 233 -25.78 -45.38 -11.77
N GLN A 234 -26.73 -45.28 -12.70
CA GLN A 234 -27.52 -46.39 -13.15
C GLN A 234 -27.72 -46.26 -14.66
N GLN A 235 -27.42 -47.33 -15.39
CA GLN A 235 -27.41 -47.36 -16.86
C GLN A 235 -26.46 -46.28 -17.42
N GLN A 236 -26.95 -45.36 -18.21
CA GLN A 236 -26.19 -44.35 -18.91
C GLN A 236 -26.22 -42.94 -18.21
N GLN A 237 -26.72 -42.89 -16.99
CA GLN A 237 -26.83 -41.62 -16.27
C GLN A 237 -26.45 -41.75 -14.80
N GLY A 238 -25.91 -40.68 -14.24
CA GLY A 238 -25.47 -40.67 -12.84
C GLY A 238 -25.27 -39.26 -12.31
N VAL A 239 -24.80 -39.23 -11.08
CA VAL A 239 -24.48 -37.98 -10.37
C VAL A 239 -23.15 -38.13 -9.65
N LEU A 240 -22.23 -37.18 -9.89
CA LEU A 240 -21.08 -36.98 -9.04
C LEU A 240 -21.41 -35.87 -8.03
N SER A 241 -21.27 -36.18 -6.75
CA SER A 241 -21.49 -35.22 -5.67
C SER A 241 -20.20 -35.07 -4.83
N VAL A 242 -19.91 -33.84 -4.45
CA VAL A 242 -18.83 -33.48 -3.53
C VAL A 242 -19.42 -32.70 -2.38
N ALA A 243 -19.19 -33.13 -1.16
CA ALA A 243 -19.76 -32.49 0.02
C ALA A 243 -18.68 -32.27 1.11
N MET A 244 -18.90 -31.29 1.96
CA MET A 244 -18.20 -31.19 3.24
C MET A 244 -18.99 -31.91 4.34
N PRO A 245 -18.30 -32.54 5.32
CA PRO A 245 -18.99 -33.34 6.36
C PRO A 245 -20.07 -32.55 7.13
N ASP A 246 -19.84 -31.24 7.31
CA ASP A 246 -20.71 -30.39 8.14
C ASP A 246 -21.75 -29.56 7.32
N ASN A 247 -21.78 -29.73 6.01
CA ASN A 247 -22.67 -28.96 5.13
C ASN A 247 -23.87 -29.78 4.65
N VAL A 248 -25.07 -29.27 4.89
CA VAL A 248 -26.33 -29.88 4.40
C VAL A 248 -26.40 -29.85 2.86
N ARG A 249 -25.76 -28.87 2.23
CA ARG A 249 -25.78 -28.71 0.78
C ARG A 249 -24.45 -29.15 0.17
N PRO A 250 -24.45 -30.02 -0.86
CA PRO A 250 -23.21 -30.43 -1.53
C PRO A 250 -22.50 -29.22 -2.15
N LEU A 251 -21.17 -29.25 -2.13
CA LEU A 251 -20.32 -28.24 -2.77
C LEU A 251 -20.38 -28.34 -4.29
N LEU A 252 -20.53 -29.55 -4.80
CA LEU A 252 -20.59 -29.85 -6.24
C LEU A 252 -21.57 -30.98 -6.48
N GLN A 253 -22.43 -30.84 -7.46
CA GLN A 253 -23.35 -31.85 -7.92
C GLN A 253 -23.37 -31.82 -9.44
N LEU A 254 -22.86 -32.87 -10.06
CA LEU A 254 -22.74 -33.00 -11.51
C LEU A 254 -23.59 -34.20 -12.00
N PRO A 255 -24.84 -33.98 -12.40
CA PRO A 255 -25.59 -34.97 -13.13
C PRO A 255 -24.96 -35.18 -14.52
N TRP A 256 -24.71 -36.43 -14.88
CA TRP A 256 -24.08 -36.77 -16.14
C TRP A 256 -24.88 -37.84 -16.88
N GLN A 257 -24.76 -37.81 -18.20
CA GLN A 257 -25.37 -38.77 -19.11
C GLN A 257 -24.32 -39.23 -20.14
N ILE A 258 -24.34 -40.51 -20.44
CA ILE A 258 -23.50 -41.11 -21.47
C ILE A 258 -24.39 -41.39 -22.68
N GLY A 259 -24.09 -40.84 -23.84
CA GLY A 259 -24.63 -41.19 -25.13
C GLY A 259 -23.60 -41.99 -25.96
N ASP A 260 -23.95 -42.32 -27.20
CA ASP A 260 -23.16 -43.22 -28.07
C ASP A 260 -21.68 -42.77 -28.19
N ASP A 261 -21.42 -41.49 -28.28
CA ASP A 261 -20.04 -40.97 -28.34
C ASP A 261 -19.83 -39.70 -27.53
N GLN A 262 -20.73 -39.40 -26.64
CA GLN A 262 -20.71 -38.18 -25.83
C GLN A 262 -21.05 -38.45 -24.38
N ILE A 263 -20.31 -37.81 -23.45
CA ILE A 263 -20.71 -37.67 -22.05
C ILE A 263 -21.13 -36.23 -21.87
N ARG A 264 -22.32 -36.00 -21.35
CA ARG A 264 -22.85 -34.68 -21.08
C ARG A 264 -23.11 -34.49 -19.60
N ILE A 265 -22.73 -33.33 -19.11
CA ILE A 265 -23.10 -32.78 -17.79
C ILE A 265 -24.02 -31.60 -18.07
N GLU A 266 -25.31 -31.77 -17.79
CA GLU A 266 -26.29 -30.73 -17.95
C GLU A 266 -26.82 -30.32 -16.59
N GLN A 267 -26.95 -29.03 -16.34
CA GLN A 267 -27.43 -28.49 -15.05
C GLN A 267 -26.59 -28.91 -13.84
N GLY A 268 -25.30 -29.15 -14.04
CA GLY A 268 -24.37 -29.32 -12.91
C GLY A 268 -24.39 -28.06 -12.03
N GLN A 269 -24.32 -28.22 -10.75
CA GLN A 269 -24.39 -27.14 -9.75
C GLN A 269 -23.20 -27.22 -8.81
N TYR A 270 -22.74 -26.06 -8.41
CA TYR A 270 -21.79 -26.00 -7.31
C TYR A 270 -22.16 -24.87 -6.34
N PHE A 271 -21.77 -25.06 -5.08
CA PHE A 271 -21.97 -24.08 -4.02
C PHE A 271 -20.79 -24.11 -3.06
N TRP A 272 -20.00 -23.04 -3.01
CA TRP A 272 -18.86 -22.90 -2.11
C TRP A 272 -19.19 -21.89 -1.01
N PRO A 273 -19.32 -22.30 0.26
CA PRO A 273 -19.76 -21.46 1.37
C PRO A 273 -18.62 -20.60 1.94
N LEU A 274 -18.06 -19.68 1.15
CA LEU A 274 -17.12 -18.70 1.68
C LEU A 274 -17.84 -17.78 2.66
N ALA A 275 -17.26 -17.56 3.82
CA ALA A 275 -17.87 -16.75 4.86
C ALA A 275 -18.17 -15.32 4.37
N GLY A 276 -19.47 -14.99 4.35
CA GLY A 276 -19.96 -13.67 3.91
C GLY A 276 -19.97 -13.42 2.39
N GLN A 277 -19.40 -14.32 1.57
CA GLN A 277 -19.34 -14.20 0.11
C GLN A 277 -19.45 -15.56 -0.59
N PRO A 278 -20.60 -16.27 -0.51
CA PRO A 278 -20.76 -17.59 -1.11
C PRO A 278 -20.60 -17.53 -2.63
N LEU A 279 -19.96 -18.57 -3.18
CA LEU A 279 -19.87 -18.80 -4.62
C LEU A 279 -20.87 -19.89 -5.01
N SER A 280 -21.60 -19.66 -6.10
CA SER A 280 -22.53 -20.65 -6.66
C SER A 280 -22.51 -20.58 -8.18
N GLY A 281 -23.02 -21.56 -8.85
CA GLY A 281 -23.16 -21.52 -10.30
C GLY A 281 -23.57 -22.84 -10.92
N PHE A 282 -23.54 -22.81 -12.25
CA PHE A 282 -23.94 -23.93 -13.09
C PHE A 282 -22.76 -24.39 -13.95
N ILE A 283 -22.74 -25.69 -14.20
CA ILE A 283 -21.73 -26.36 -15.01
C ILE A 283 -22.44 -27.14 -16.11
N ASN A 284 -22.13 -26.82 -17.36
CA ASN A 284 -22.58 -27.61 -18.52
C ASN A 284 -21.33 -28.00 -19.31
N LEU A 285 -21.04 -29.27 -19.41
CA LEU A 285 -19.88 -29.81 -20.08
C LEU A 285 -20.28 -30.93 -21.03
N THR A 286 -19.60 -31.03 -22.14
CA THR A 286 -19.73 -32.13 -23.10
C THR A 286 -18.33 -32.68 -23.39
N LEU A 287 -18.16 -33.95 -23.22
CA LEU A 287 -16.99 -34.70 -23.61
C LEU A 287 -17.38 -35.56 -24.82
N ALA A 288 -16.92 -35.20 -26.00
CA ALA A 288 -17.14 -35.94 -27.25
C ALA A 288 -15.99 -36.87 -27.55
N ASN A 289 -16.23 -37.92 -28.35
CA ASN A 289 -15.26 -38.94 -28.81
C ASN A 289 -14.57 -39.67 -27.64
N TRP A 290 -15.24 -39.82 -26.52
CA TRP A 290 -14.66 -40.37 -25.29
C TRP A 290 -14.26 -41.86 -25.43
N GLN A 291 -14.93 -42.61 -26.32
CA GLN A 291 -14.62 -44.04 -26.59
C GLN A 291 -13.27 -44.24 -27.27
N SER A 292 -12.79 -43.23 -27.99
CA SER A 292 -11.50 -43.27 -28.68
C SER A 292 -10.29 -43.03 -27.79
N GLY A 293 -10.51 -42.80 -26.48
CA GLY A 293 -9.51 -42.56 -25.45
C GLY A 293 -9.41 -41.11 -25.04
N LEU A 294 -8.73 -40.84 -23.93
CA LEU A 294 -8.64 -39.51 -23.32
C LEU A 294 -7.98 -38.47 -24.22
N GLU A 295 -7.00 -38.90 -25.01
CA GLU A 295 -6.19 -38.00 -25.86
C GLU A 295 -6.93 -37.55 -27.13
N THR A 296 -7.93 -38.30 -27.56
CA THR A 296 -8.75 -37.99 -28.73
C THR A 296 -10.09 -37.35 -28.36
N SER A 297 -10.47 -37.46 -27.07
CA SER A 297 -11.71 -36.87 -26.58
C SER A 297 -11.67 -35.36 -26.56
N GLN A 298 -12.79 -34.75 -26.92
CA GLN A 298 -12.91 -33.29 -26.96
C GLN A 298 -13.84 -32.78 -25.88
N ILE A 299 -13.34 -31.91 -25.04
CA ILE A 299 -14.10 -31.21 -24.01
C ILE A 299 -14.57 -29.87 -24.53
N SER A 300 -15.83 -29.57 -24.32
CA SER A 300 -16.40 -28.26 -24.52
C SER A 300 -17.48 -27.95 -23.49
N GLY A 301 -17.72 -26.68 -23.22
CA GLY A 301 -18.79 -26.34 -22.31
C GLY A 301 -18.71 -24.94 -21.71
N ARG A 302 -19.49 -24.76 -20.67
CA ARG A 302 -19.61 -23.47 -19.99
C ARG A 302 -19.80 -23.67 -18.50
N ILE A 303 -19.02 -22.91 -17.70
CA ILE A 303 -19.16 -22.83 -16.25
C ILE A 303 -19.55 -21.40 -15.92
N ASN A 304 -20.63 -21.21 -15.19
CA ASN A 304 -21.09 -19.92 -14.73
C ASN A 304 -20.84 -19.77 -13.24
N LEU A 305 -20.15 -18.72 -12.84
CA LEU A 305 -19.76 -18.38 -11.47
C LEU A 305 -20.56 -17.17 -11.00
N LEU A 306 -21.35 -17.37 -9.95
CA LEU A 306 -22.17 -16.34 -9.34
C LEU A 306 -21.74 -16.16 -7.88
N THR A 307 -21.61 -14.91 -7.47
CA THR A 307 -21.39 -14.58 -6.07
C THR A 307 -22.21 -13.38 -5.65
N GLN A 308 -22.78 -13.44 -4.46
CA GLN A 308 -23.52 -12.33 -3.86
C GLN A 308 -23.38 -12.38 -2.35
N GLY A 309 -22.80 -11.34 -1.76
CA GLY A 309 -22.54 -11.26 -0.33
C GLY A 309 -22.21 -9.84 0.12
N ARG A 310 -21.67 -9.72 1.33
CA ARG A 310 -21.31 -8.42 1.93
C ARG A 310 -20.23 -7.68 1.13
N GLY A 311 -19.35 -8.38 0.45
CA GLY A 311 -18.29 -7.79 -0.38
C GLY A 311 -18.76 -7.30 -1.75
N GLY A 312 -19.94 -7.73 -2.19
CA GLY A 312 -20.49 -7.35 -3.49
C GLY A 312 -21.16 -8.50 -4.23
N LYS A 313 -21.31 -8.33 -5.53
CA LYS A 313 -21.87 -9.33 -6.44
C LYS A 313 -20.97 -9.52 -7.67
N GLY A 314 -20.90 -10.74 -8.17
CA GLY A 314 -20.13 -11.06 -9.37
C GLY A 314 -20.81 -12.13 -10.20
N ASN A 315 -20.61 -12.03 -11.51
CA ASN A 315 -21.02 -13.02 -12.48
C ASN A 315 -19.88 -13.23 -13.48
N VAL A 316 -19.34 -14.44 -13.51
CA VAL A 316 -18.23 -14.81 -14.38
C VAL A 316 -18.60 -16.06 -15.13
N VAL A 317 -18.35 -16.09 -16.42
CA VAL A 317 -18.58 -17.22 -17.29
C VAL A 317 -17.25 -17.71 -17.87
N LEU A 318 -16.96 -18.96 -17.63
CA LEU A 318 -15.84 -19.68 -18.26
C LEU A 318 -16.42 -20.54 -19.38
N GLY A 319 -16.12 -20.18 -20.61
CA GLY A 319 -16.31 -21.02 -21.79
C GLY A 319 -15.10 -21.91 -22.01
N LEU A 320 -15.29 -23.17 -22.32
CA LEU A 320 -14.25 -24.15 -22.56
C LEU A 320 -14.41 -24.77 -23.96
N GLY A 321 -13.31 -24.97 -24.64
CA GLY A 321 -13.18 -25.76 -25.83
C GLY A 321 -13.90 -25.25 -27.11
N PRO A 322 -14.00 -26.15 -28.10
CA PRO A 322 -13.56 -27.55 -28.08
C PRO A 322 -12.05 -27.72 -27.99
N GLY A 323 -11.62 -28.70 -27.22
CA GLY A 323 -10.23 -29.06 -27.03
C GLY A 323 -10.08 -30.35 -26.25
N HIS A 324 -8.87 -30.85 -26.14
CA HIS A 324 -8.59 -32.12 -25.46
C HIS A 324 -7.78 -31.90 -24.17
N LEU A 325 -8.02 -32.80 -23.24
CA LEU A 325 -7.19 -32.95 -22.04
C LEU A 325 -6.42 -34.27 -22.16
N SER A 326 -5.13 -34.22 -21.91
CA SER A 326 -4.23 -35.37 -21.96
C SER A 326 -3.40 -35.45 -20.69
N LEU A 327 -2.97 -36.64 -20.34
CA LEU A 327 -2.00 -36.86 -19.28
C LEU A 327 -0.57 -36.40 -19.68
N THR A 328 -0.35 -36.14 -20.94
CA THR A 328 0.95 -35.73 -21.50
C THR A 328 0.91 -34.29 -22.02
N ASP A 329 -0.01 -33.96 -22.93
CA ASP A 329 -0.11 -32.63 -23.55
C ASP A 329 -1.56 -32.31 -23.87
N SER A 330 -2.13 -31.46 -23.06
CA SER A 330 -3.50 -30.94 -23.20
C SER A 330 -3.53 -29.74 -24.12
N HIS A 331 -4.62 -29.56 -24.87
CA HIS A 331 -4.88 -28.40 -25.70
C HIS A 331 -6.34 -28.00 -25.59
N LEU A 332 -6.67 -27.20 -24.57
CA LEU A 332 -8.02 -26.78 -24.31
C LEU A 332 -8.12 -25.24 -24.30
N PRO A 333 -8.62 -24.63 -25.37
CA PRO A 333 -8.88 -23.18 -25.37
C PRO A 333 -10.00 -22.85 -24.37
N PHE A 334 -9.84 -21.70 -23.71
CA PHE A 334 -10.85 -21.19 -22.79
C PHE A 334 -11.10 -19.69 -22.99
N GLN A 335 -12.25 -19.24 -22.58
CA GLN A 335 -12.66 -17.84 -22.55
C GLN A 335 -13.29 -17.52 -21.20
N LEU A 336 -12.59 -16.78 -20.35
CA LEU A 336 -13.14 -16.25 -19.12
C LEU A 336 -13.68 -14.85 -19.37
N THR A 337 -14.99 -14.64 -19.14
CA THR A 337 -15.62 -13.34 -19.24
C THR A 337 -16.49 -13.09 -18.02
N GLY A 338 -16.49 -11.87 -17.52
CA GLY A 338 -17.34 -11.57 -16.38
C GLY A 338 -17.26 -10.16 -15.88
N GLU A 339 -18.16 -9.89 -14.95
CA GLU A 339 -18.21 -8.64 -14.21
C GLU A 339 -18.40 -8.91 -12.73
N SER A 340 -17.84 -8.05 -11.92
CA SER A 340 -18.03 -8.07 -10.47
C SER A 340 -18.21 -6.65 -9.96
N LYS A 341 -19.17 -6.47 -9.06
CA LYS A 341 -19.39 -5.22 -8.34
C LYS A 341 -18.97 -5.41 -6.89
N LEU A 342 -17.92 -4.70 -6.47
CA LEU A 342 -17.37 -4.69 -5.12
C LEU A 342 -17.58 -3.29 -4.53
N ALA A 343 -18.53 -3.14 -3.63
CA ALA A 343 -18.97 -1.83 -3.15
C ALA A 343 -19.35 -0.91 -4.34
N GLU A 344 -18.64 0.19 -4.54
CA GLU A 344 -18.87 1.14 -5.65
C GLU A 344 -17.94 0.89 -6.85
N MET A 345 -17.10 -0.15 -6.81
CA MET A 345 -16.21 -0.52 -7.91
C MET A 345 -16.83 -1.62 -8.78
N GLN A 346 -16.56 -1.53 -10.08
CA GLN A 346 -16.96 -2.52 -11.08
C GLN A 346 -15.71 -3.09 -11.76
N LEU A 347 -15.56 -4.40 -11.68
CA LEU A 347 -14.48 -5.15 -12.31
C LEU A 347 -15.06 -5.88 -13.53
N TYR A 348 -14.38 -5.75 -14.67
CA TYR A 348 -14.71 -6.44 -15.92
C TYR A 348 -13.50 -7.26 -16.38
N GLY A 349 -13.73 -8.49 -16.75
CA GLY A 349 -12.70 -9.38 -17.28
C GLY A 349 -13.10 -9.98 -18.63
N SER A 350 -12.16 -10.04 -19.57
CA SER A 350 -12.25 -10.82 -20.79
C SER A 350 -10.87 -11.43 -21.05
N ILE A 351 -10.75 -12.70 -20.77
CA ILE A 351 -9.47 -13.42 -20.71
C ILE A 351 -9.58 -14.67 -21.57
N PRO A 352 -9.31 -14.57 -22.88
CA PRO A 352 -9.06 -15.72 -23.73
C PRO A 352 -7.74 -16.37 -23.35
N GLY A 353 -7.69 -17.69 -23.35
CA GLY A 353 -6.48 -18.43 -23.03
C GLY A 353 -6.49 -19.83 -23.60
N LEU A 354 -5.37 -20.50 -23.40
CA LEU A 354 -5.16 -21.90 -23.75
C LEU A 354 -4.61 -22.63 -22.52
N LEU A 355 -5.28 -23.69 -22.13
CA LEU A 355 -4.74 -24.67 -21.20
C LEU A 355 -3.91 -25.67 -21.99
N SER A 356 -2.66 -25.84 -21.61
CA SER A 356 -1.68 -26.74 -22.24
C SER A 356 -0.90 -27.52 -21.17
N GLY A 357 -0.11 -28.50 -21.61
CA GLY A 357 0.69 -29.35 -20.74
C GLY A 357 -0.11 -30.53 -20.20
N SER A 358 0.51 -31.29 -19.30
CA SER A 358 -0.12 -32.43 -18.65
C SER A 358 -1.32 -32.01 -17.80
N LEU A 359 -2.37 -32.83 -17.77
CA LEU A 359 -3.49 -32.62 -16.82
C LEU A 359 -3.03 -32.59 -15.35
N LEU A 360 -1.91 -33.24 -15.02
CA LEU A 360 -1.30 -33.25 -13.68
C LEU A 360 -0.42 -32.02 -13.40
N ASP A 361 0.04 -31.32 -14.46
CA ASP A 361 0.81 -30.07 -14.40
C ASP A 361 0.33 -29.10 -15.49
N PRO A 362 -0.88 -28.55 -15.36
CA PRO A 362 -1.47 -27.72 -16.38
C PRO A 362 -0.85 -26.33 -16.43
N GLN A 363 -0.71 -25.79 -17.63
CA GLN A 363 -0.24 -24.45 -17.89
C GLN A 363 -1.32 -23.64 -18.62
N LEU A 364 -1.60 -22.45 -18.14
CA LEU A 364 -2.53 -21.50 -18.74
C LEU A 364 -1.73 -20.42 -19.49
N LEU A 365 -1.87 -20.37 -20.80
CA LEU A 365 -1.31 -19.29 -21.62
C LEU A 365 -2.43 -18.31 -21.98
N LEU A 366 -2.33 -17.09 -21.48
CA LEU A 366 -3.30 -16.04 -21.77
C LEU A 366 -3.06 -15.45 -23.16
N GLN A 367 -4.08 -15.48 -24.00
CA GLN A 367 -4.00 -15.11 -25.41
C GLN A 367 -4.09 -13.58 -25.63
N PRO A 368 -3.77 -13.08 -26.83
CA PRO A 368 -4.00 -11.67 -27.20
C PRO A 368 -5.45 -11.23 -26.90
N LYS A 369 -5.62 -9.97 -26.49
CA LYS A 369 -6.87 -9.38 -26.00
C LYS A 369 -7.29 -9.78 -24.58
N SER A 370 -6.49 -10.57 -23.85
CA SER A 370 -6.71 -10.79 -22.43
C SER A 370 -6.58 -9.48 -21.67
N LEU A 371 -7.67 -9.08 -21.04
CA LEU A 371 -7.76 -7.77 -20.39
C LEU A 371 -8.66 -7.82 -19.16
N LEU A 372 -8.17 -7.27 -18.05
CA LEU A 372 -8.94 -6.96 -16.86
C LEU A 372 -9.12 -5.45 -16.76
N ARG A 373 -10.31 -4.98 -16.40
CA ARG A 373 -10.65 -3.56 -16.23
C ARG A 373 -11.36 -3.32 -14.91
N LEU A 374 -11.04 -2.20 -14.27
CA LEU A 374 -11.71 -1.74 -13.07
C LEU A 374 -12.18 -0.29 -13.28
N ARG A 375 -13.37 0.03 -12.79
CA ARG A 375 -13.95 1.38 -12.75
C ARG A 375 -14.69 1.59 -11.46
N GLY A 376 -14.85 2.86 -11.05
CA GLY A 376 -15.69 3.26 -9.94
C GLY A 376 -14.92 3.91 -8.81
N ARG A 377 -15.60 4.12 -7.68
CA ARG A 377 -15.07 4.87 -6.56
C ARG A 377 -14.25 3.96 -5.64
N LEU A 378 -12.95 4.30 -5.50
CA LEU A 378 -12.02 3.53 -4.68
C LEU A 378 -12.02 3.99 -3.22
N LEU A 379 -12.02 5.31 -3.01
CA LEU A 379 -12.08 5.97 -1.70
C LEU A 379 -13.19 7.03 -1.76
N SER A 380 -13.50 7.68 -0.65
CA SER A 380 -14.63 8.59 -0.55
C SER A 380 -14.78 9.58 -1.72
N THR A 381 -13.68 10.06 -2.28
CA THR A 381 -13.66 11.06 -3.36
C THR A 381 -12.87 10.62 -4.58
N LEU A 382 -11.98 9.60 -4.47
CA LEU A 382 -11.15 9.13 -5.56
C LEU A 382 -11.94 8.20 -6.48
N GLU A 383 -12.16 8.63 -7.71
CA GLU A 383 -12.84 7.87 -8.75
C GLU A 383 -11.82 7.33 -9.77
N VAL A 384 -11.85 6.02 -9.96
CA VAL A 384 -11.08 5.34 -11.00
C VAL A 384 -11.89 5.37 -12.30
N ASP A 385 -11.47 6.20 -13.24
CA ASP A 385 -12.08 6.28 -14.57
C ASP A 385 -11.89 4.97 -15.31
N GLU A 386 -10.66 4.46 -15.28
CA GLU A 386 -10.31 3.17 -15.82
C GLU A 386 -8.95 2.68 -15.31
N ALA A 387 -8.93 1.50 -14.71
CA ALA A 387 -7.73 0.72 -14.51
C ALA A 387 -7.73 -0.48 -15.48
N ARG A 388 -6.61 -0.74 -16.13
CA ARG A 388 -6.43 -1.81 -17.12
C ARG A 388 -5.24 -2.67 -16.77
N TRP A 389 -5.41 -3.99 -16.88
CA TRP A 389 -4.34 -4.97 -16.79
C TRP A 389 -4.35 -5.80 -18.08
N PRO A 390 -3.54 -5.43 -19.09
CA PRO A 390 -3.32 -6.28 -20.26
C PRO A 390 -2.53 -7.53 -19.84
N LEU A 391 -3.08 -8.70 -20.14
CA LEU A 391 -2.51 -10.00 -19.70
C LEU A 391 -2.06 -10.89 -20.87
N ALA A 392 -2.01 -10.34 -22.08
CA ALA A 392 -1.59 -11.09 -23.27
C ALA A 392 -0.19 -11.66 -23.13
N GLY A 393 -0.03 -12.96 -23.35
CA GLY A 393 1.25 -13.67 -23.28
C GLY A 393 1.70 -14.02 -21.86
N VAL A 394 0.87 -13.78 -20.86
CA VAL A 394 1.10 -14.23 -19.48
C VAL A 394 0.84 -15.73 -19.41
N ARG A 395 1.77 -16.45 -18.77
CA ARG A 395 1.68 -17.88 -18.50
C ARG A 395 1.48 -18.09 -17.00
N ILE A 396 0.57 -18.96 -16.65
CA ILE A 396 0.27 -19.33 -15.26
C ILE A 396 0.41 -20.83 -15.13
N SER A 397 1.20 -21.27 -14.17
CA SER A 397 1.45 -22.68 -13.86
C SER A 397 1.47 -22.90 -12.34
N ALA A 398 1.66 -24.12 -11.90
CA ALA A 398 1.87 -24.44 -10.48
C ALA A 398 3.15 -23.78 -9.91
N GLN A 399 4.13 -23.55 -10.75
CA GLN A 399 5.39 -22.88 -10.40
C GLN A 399 5.17 -21.39 -10.14
N GLY A 400 4.32 -20.76 -10.95
CA GLY A 400 4.05 -19.34 -10.81
C GLY A 400 3.50 -18.68 -12.07
N ILE A 401 3.52 -17.36 -12.05
CA ILE A 401 3.14 -16.49 -13.14
C ILE A 401 4.39 -16.04 -13.89
N ASP A 402 4.43 -16.30 -15.18
CA ASP A 402 5.49 -15.85 -16.07
C ASP A 402 4.95 -14.89 -17.12
N GLY A 403 5.77 -13.89 -17.47
CA GLY A 403 5.45 -12.99 -18.55
C GLY A 403 5.43 -11.53 -18.15
N ARG A 404 4.84 -10.71 -18.99
CA ARG A 404 4.76 -9.26 -18.80
C ARG A 404 3.51 -8.90 -18.02
N LEU A 405 3.68 -8.41 -16.79
CA LEU A 405 2.61 -7.87 -15.96
C LEU A 405 2.59 -6.34 -16.06
N GLN A 406 1.47 -5.81 -16.49
CA GLN A 406 1.25 -4.38 -16.71
C GLN A 406 0.00 -3.90 -15.97
N ALA A 407 0.04 -2.64 -15.52
CA ALA A 407 -1.13 -1.93 -15.03
C ALA A 407 -1.14 -0.49 -15.58
N ILE A 408 -2.29 -0.02 -15.99
CA ILE A 408 -2.52 1.35 -16.42
C ILE A 408 -3.71 1.86 -15.64
N LEU A 409 -3.51 2.93 -14.87
CA LEU A 409 -4.53 3.55 -14.04
C LEU A 409 -4.79 4.98 -14.50
N ASN A 410 -6.03 5.29 -14.82
CA ASN A 410 -6.53 6.65 -14.97
C ASN A 410 -7.54 6.90 -13.86
N ALA A 411 -7.35 7.94 -13.09
CA ALA A 411 -8.22 8.28 -11.99
C ALA A 411 -8.31 9.80 -11.81
N HIS A 412 -9.37 10.25 -11.18
CA HIS A 412 -9.53 11.64 -10.79
C HIS A 412 -10.15 11.77 -9.40
N ASP A 413 -9.90 12.91 -8.81
CA ASP A 413 -10.53 13.36 -7.58
C ASP A 413 -10.96 14.80 -7.77
N PRO A 414 -12.20 15.18 -7.43
CA PRO A 414 -12.70 16.55 -7.60
C PRO A 414 -11.84 17.60 -6.92
N SER A 415 -11.17 17.23 -5.82
CA SER A 415 -10.30 18.13 -5.04
C SER A 415 -8.84 18.10 -5.50
N PHE A 416 -8.37 16.95 -6.00
CA PHE A 416 -6.95 16.77 -6.35
C PHE A 416 -6.66 16.81 -7.84
N GLY A 417 -7.65 16.57 -8.71
CA GLY A 417 -7.49 16.59 -10.17
C GLY A 417 -7.33 15.22 -10.80
N HIS A 418 -6.81 15.18 -12.03
CA HIS A 418 -6.66 13.96 -12.82
C HIS A 418 -5.23 13.44 -12.80
N PHE A 419 -5.06 12.11 -12.81
CA PHE A 419 -3.74 11.49 -12.89
C PHE A 419 -3.77 10.17 -13.67
N ARG A 420 -2.61 9.83 -14.19
CA ARG A 420 -2.38 8.58 -14.92
C ARG A 420 -1.10 7.93 -14.44
N LEU A 421 -1.20 6.65 -14.10
CA LEU A 421 -0.09 5.83 -13.64
C LEU A 421 0.07 4.60 -14.53
N HIS A 422 1.31 4.22 -14.76
CA HIS A 422 1.69 3.01 -15.49
C HIS A 422 2.64 2.18 -14.65
N LEU A 423 2.41 0.88 -14.67
CA LEU A 423 3.30 -0.15 -14.13
C LEU A 423 3.56 -1.16 -15.23
N ASP A 424 4.82 -1.48 -15.50
CA ASP A 424 5.23 -2.41 -16.54
C ASP A 424 6.43 -3.22 -16.09
N GLY A 425 6.31 -4.53 -16.07
CA GLY A 425 7.37 -5.39 -15.61
C GLY A 425 7.27 -6.81 -16.09
N ARG A 426 8.30 -7.60 -15.79
CA ARG A 426 8.38 -9.01 -16.14
C ARG A 426 8.41 -9.85 -14.87
N ALA A 427 7.56 -10.86 -14.84
CA ALA A 427 7.47 -11.85 -13.79
C ALA A 427 8.11 -13.16 -14.25
N THR A 428 8.71 -13.90 -13.30
CA THR A 428 9.29 -15.23 -13.50
C THR A 428 8.95 -16.07 -12.27
N ASP A 429 8.23 -17.17 -12.46
CA ASP A 429 7.75 -18.08 -11.40
C ASP A 429 7.10 -17.34 -10.21
N PHE A 430 6.39 -16.24 -10.51
CA PHE A 430 5.97 -15.27 -9.53
C PHE A 430 4.66 -15.67 -8.82
N TRP A 431 4.75 -15.78 -7.50
CA TRP A 431 3.64 -15.70 -6.55
C TRP A 431 3.97 -14.68 -5.47
N PRO A 432 3.00 -14.21 -4.67
CA PRO A 432 3.27 -13.21 -3.63
C PRO A 432 4.30 -13.59 -2.55
N ASP A 433 4.68 -14.86 -2.45
CA ASP A 433 5.62 -15.43 -1.47
C ASP A 433 6.87 -16.08 -2.09
N LYS A 434 6.90 -16.23 -3.42
CA LYS A 434 8.03 -16.80 -4.15
C LYS A 434 8.15 -16.23 -5.56
N GLY A 435 9.34 -16.42 -6.19
CA GLY A 435 9.60 -15.98 -7.55
C GLY A 435 9.93 -14.50 -7.64
N GLU A 436 9.97 -14.00 -8.85
CA GLU A 436 10.49 -12.67 -9.12
C GLU A 436 9.56 -11.88 -10.05
N TRP A 437 9.36 -10.59 -9.72
CA TRP A 437 8.71 -9.64 -10.60
C TRP A 437 9.45 -8.32 -10.58
N ASN A 438 10.12 -7.97 -11.70
CA ASN A 438 10.85 -6.71 -11.87
C ASN A 438 10.01 -5.76 -12.70
N TRP A 439 9.88 -4.51 -12.26
CA TRP A 439 9.03 -3.50 -12.92
C TRP A 439 9.65 -2.12 -12.97
N ARG A 440 9.13 -1.33 -13.88
CA ARG A 440 9.25 0.12 -13.94
C ARG A 440 7.86 0.73 -13.80
N TYR A 441 7.80 1.88 -13.21
CA TYR A 441 6.57 2.65 -13.09
C TYR A 441 6.81 4.09 -13.48
N TRP A 442 5.79 4.73 -14.03
CA TRP A 442 5.81 6.13 -14.38
C TRP A 442 4.39 6.66 -14.44
N GLY A 443 4.27 7.99 -14.31
CA GLY A 443 3.00 8.67 -14.42
C GLY A 443 3.08 10.10 -13.98
N GLY A 444 1.91 10.71 -13.89
CA GLY A 444 1.77 12.08 -13.44
C GLY A 444 0.34 12.53 -13.54
N GLY A 445 0.13 13.77 -13.16
CA GLY A 445 -1.17 14.39 -13.17
C GLY A 445 -1.14 15.85 -12.80
N GLU A 446 -2.32 16.44 -12.74
CA GLU A 446 -2.52 17.81 -12.27
C GLU A 446 -3.14 17.76 -10.87
N MET A 447 -2.64 18.60 -9.99
CA MET A 447 -3.15 18.74 -8.62
C MET A 447 -3.78 20.12 -8.51
N LEU A 448 -5.11 20.18 -8.60
CA LEU A 448 -5.89 21.42 -8.70
C LEU A 448 -5.67 22.38 -7.52
N PRO A 449 -5.68 21.94 -6.25
CA PRO A 449 -5.50 22.86 -5.11
C PRO A 449 -4.16 23.55 -5.10
N LEU A 450 -3.15 22.94 -5.70
CA LEU A 450 -1.78 23.43 -5.74
C LEU A 450 -1.44 24.07 -7.11
N GLN A 451 -2.36 24.00 -8.06
CA GLN A 451 -2.15 24.44 -9.45
C GLN A 451 -0.84 23.91 -10.04
N ALA A 452 -0.53 22.66 -9.72
CA ALA A 452 0.76 22.05 -9.99
C ALA A 452 0.62 20.76 -10.75
N ARG A 453 1.60 20.47 -11.60
CA ARG A 453 1.76 19.16 -12.25
C ARG A 453 2.78 18.34 -11.48
N TRP A 454 2.41 17.12 -11.14
CA TRP A 454 3.32 16.16 -10.54
C TRP A 454 3.66 15.04 -11.52
N ASP A 455 4.83 14.47 -11.33
CA ASP A 455 5.29 13.29 -12.06
C ASP A 455 5.92 12.29 -11.09
N VAL A 456 5.90 11.02 -11.50
CA VAL A 456 6.56 9.94 -10.77
C VAL A 456 7.16 8.97 -11.77
N LYS A 457 8.35 8.45 -11.48
CA LYS A 457 8.98 7.38 -12.24
C LYS A 457 9.96 6.62 -11.36
N GLY A 458 10.17 5.37 -11.70
CA GLY A 458 11.15 4.54 -11.00
C GLY A 458 11.15 3.10 -11.46
N THR A 459 11.97 2.32 -10.79
CA THR A 459 12.13 0.88 -10.98
C THR A 459 12.11 0.19 -9.64
N GLY A 460 11.74 -1.07 -9.65
CA GLY A 460 11.73 -1.91 -8.46
C GLY A 460 11.45 -3.35 -8.80
N GLY A 461 11.34 -4.17 -7.78
CA GLY A 461 11.06 -5.57 -7.94
C GLY A 461 10.43 -6.19 -6.69
N TRP A 462 9.98 -7.40 -6.90
CA TRP A 462 9.45 -8.27 -5.88
C TRP A 462 10.13 -9.62 -6.03
N ARG A 463 10.91 -10.03 -5.05
CA ARG A 463 11.59 -11.31 -5.01
C ARG A 463 11.22 -12.04 -3.74
N ASP A 464 10.54 -13.16 -3.88
CA ASP A 464 9.98 -13.93 -2.76
C ASP A 464 9.16 -13.03 -1.82
N THR A 465 9.58 -12.86 -0.60
CA THR A 465 8.94 -12.01 0.40
C THR A 465 9.49 -10.57 0.44
N LEU A 466 10.51 -10.27 -0.37
CA LEU A 466 11.16 -8.97 -0.44
C LEU A 466 10.58 -8.11 -1.56
N ILE A 467 10.06 -6.95 -1.22
CA ILE A 467 9.73 -5.88 -2.18
C ILE A 467 10.82 -4.81 -2.09
N HIS A 468 11.36 -4.41 -3.25
CA HIS A 468 12.38 -3.37 -3.31
C HIS A 468 12.04 -2.31 -4.36
N LEU A 469 12.39 -1.07 -4.07
CA LEU A 469 12.40 0.01 -5.04
C LEU A 469 13.85 0.43 -5.26
N ASP A 470 14.35 0.25 -6.47
CA ASP A 470 15.74 0.59 -6.81
C ASP A 470 15.87 2.08 -7.07
N THR A 471 14.91 2.65 -7.77
CA THR A 471 14.87 4.07 -8.09
C THR A 471 13.48 4.64 -7.88
N LEU A 472 13.42 5.86 -7.42
CA LEU A 472 12.22 6.70 -7.34
C LEU A 472 12.61 8.13 -7.65
N SER A 473 11.86 8.75 -8.53
CA SER A 473 11.88 10.19 -8.72
C SER A 473 10.45 10.66 -8.84
N THR A 474 9.99 11.45 -7.87
CA THR A 474 8.66 12.06 -7.89
C THR A 474 8.74 13.50 -7.45
N GLY A 475 7.93 14.37 -8.02
CA GLY A 475 7.94 15.76 -7.66
C GLY A 475 6.92 16.59 -8.41
N PHE A 476 6.99 17.89 -8.18
CA PHE A 476 6.11 18.87 -8.80
C PHE A 476 6.91 19.87 -9.64
N ASN A 477 6.29 20.43 -10.67
CA ASN A 477 6.88 21.54 -11.43
C ASN A 477 7.01 22.79 -10.57
N HIS A 478 6.04 23.04 -9.69
CA HIS A 478 6.03 24.04 -8.63
C HIS A 478 4.95 23.64 -7.60
N LEU A 479 5.03 24.20 -6.40
CA LEU A 479 3.97 24.10 -5.42
C LEU A 479 3.59 25.50 -4.97
N ALA A 480 2.30 25.81 -4.97
CA ALA A 480 1.75 27.04 -4.40
C ALA A 480 0.66 26.67 -3.39
N TYR A 481 0.85 27.05 -2.14
CA TYR A 481 -0.14 26.85 -1.09
C TYR A 481 -0.19 28.05 -0.15
N GLY A 482 -1.32 28.73 -0.13
CA GLY A 482 -1.48 29.96 0.64
C GLY A 482 -0.42 31.01 0.23
N SER A 483 0.37 31.43 1.21
CA SER A 483 1.42 32.44 1.01
C SER A 483 2.79 31.88 0.62
N VAL A 484 2.89 30.59 0.33
CA VAL A 484 4.17 29.90 0.08
C VAL A 484 4.20 29.33 -1.32
N GLN A 485 5.27 29.59 -2.06
CA GLN A 485 5.57 28.99 -3.36
C GLN A 485 6.92 28.28 -3.30
N VAL A 486 6.95 27.01 -3.69
CA VAL A 486 8.17 26.18 -3.72
C VAL A 486 8.47 25.80 -5.17
N GLU A 487 9.68 26.04 -5.61
CA GLU A 487 10.12 25.72 -6.97
C GLU A 487 10.59 24.26 -7.06
N LYS A 488 10.03 23.53 -8.03
CA LYS A 488 10.46 22.18 -8.44
C LYS A 488 10.81 21.21 -7.28
N PRO A 489 9.95 21.03 -6.27
CA PRO A 489 10.23 20.05 -5.21
C PRO A 489 10.25 18.64 -5.79
N ARG A 490 11.29 17.87 -5.48
CA ARG A 490 11.51 16.53 -6.01
C ARG A 490 12.07 15.59 -4.94
N LEU A 491 11.41 14.46 -4.79
CA LEU A 491 11.84 13.36 -3.93
C LEU A 491 12.53 12.28 -4.78
N THR A 492 13.71 11.87 -4.37
CA THR A 492 14.50 10.80 -4.99
C THR A 492 15.00 9.83 -3.93
N LEU A 493 15.36 8.61 -4.33
CA LEU A 493 16.06 7.68 -3.45
C LEU A 493 17.57 7.98 -3.47
N THR A 494 18.20 7.90 -2.31
CA THR A 494 19.66 7.89 -2.15
C THR A 494 20.22 6.48 -1.94
N ALA A 495 19.34 5.55 -1.52
CA ALA A 495 19.59 4.12 -1.48
C ALA A 495 18.27 3.38 -1.74
N PRO A 496 18.30 2.15 -2.27
CA PRO A 496 17.08 1.37 -2.52
C PRO A 496 16.21 1.22 -1.28
N VAL A 497 14.90 1.28 -1.48
CA VAL A 497 13.93 0.93 -0.43
C VAL A 497 13.78 -0.58 -0.43
N ASN A 498 13.81 -1.18 0.75
CA ASN A 498 13.60 -2.62 0.94
C ASN A 498 12.51 -2.85 1.98
N TRP A 499 11.55 -3.68 1.61
CA TRP A 499 10.49 -4.13 2.49
C TRP A 499 10.43 -5.65 2.52
N GLN A 500 10.97 -6.24 3.60
CA GLN A 500 10.88 -7.67 3.87
C GLN A 500 9.55 -7.96 4.58
N ARG A 501 8.70 -8.78 3.95
CA ARG A 501 7.36 -9.14 4.45
C ARG A 501 7.32 -10.45 5.22
N ALA A 502 8.45 -11.15 5.34
CA ALA A 502 8.51 -12.42 6.07
C ALA A 502 7.99 -12.26 7.50
N ALA A 503 7.05 -13.14 7.90
CA ALA A 503 6.34 -13.03 9.18
C ALA A 503 7.26 -13.08 10.42
N GLN A 504 8.40 -13.78 10.32
CA GLN A 504 9.34 -13.92 11.43
C GLN A 504 10.20 -12.67 11.67
N ASN A 505 10.58 -11.94 10.61
CA ASN A 505 11.42 -10.74 10.71
C ASN A 505 11.00 -9.67 9.68
N PRO A 506 9.82 -9.05 9.85
CA PRO A 506 9.39 -7.99 8.96
C PRO A 506 10.28 -6.76 9.14
N SER A 507 10.76 -6.19 8.05
CA SER A 507 11.61 -4.99 8.10
C SER A 507 11.38 -4.10 6.88
N PHE A 508 11.40 -2.81 7.13
CA PHE A 508 11.30 -1.76 6.13
C PHE A 508 12.43 -0.78 6.31
N ASN A 509 13.14 -0.46 5.24
CA ASN A 509 14.17 0.58 5.24
C ASN A 509 14.22 1.29 3.89
N GLY A 510 14.61 2.56 3.91
CA GLY A 510 14.80 3.37 2.72
C GLY A 510 15.50 4.67 3.05
N SER A 511 16.24 5.20 2.09
CA SER A 511 16.93 6.48 2.21
C SER A 511 16.50 7.40 1.08
N PHE A 512 16.11 8.62 1.44
CA PHE A 512 15.42 9.54 0.56
C PHE A 512 16.10 10.91 0.57
N ARG A 513 16.03 11.60 -0.54
CA ARG A 513 16.41 13.00 -0.68
C ARG A 513 15.25 13.78 -1.27
N LEU A 514 14.74 14.75 -0.52
CA LEU A 514 13.81 15.76 -1.00
C LEU A 514 14.59 17.04 -1.32
N GLN A 515 14.56 17.45 -2.56
CA GLN A 515 15.18 18.68 -3.03
C GLN A 515 14.08 19.65 -3.49
N ALA A 516 14.25 20.90 -3.16
CA ALA A 516 13.40 21.96 -3.68
C ALA A 516 14.27 23.16 -4.10
N GLY A 517 13.87 23.84 -5.15
CA GLY A 517 14.42 25.12 -5.49
C GLY A 517 14.01 26.19 -4.48
N ALA A 518 14.20 27.44 -4.84
CA ALA A 518 13.89 28.54 -3.94
C ALA A 518 12.44 28.50 -3.47
N THR A 519 12.24 28.66 -2.16
CA THR A 519 10.91 28.87 -1.58
C THR A 519 10.67 30.37 -1.44
N ARG A 520 9.57 30.87 -2.01
CA ARG A 520 9.16 32.27 -1.97
C ARG A 520 7.92 32.43 -1.11
N PHE A 521 7.89 33.48 -0.32
CA PHE A 521 6.77 33.85 0.50
C PHE A 521 6.07 35.09 -0.08
N SER A 522 4.76 35.18 0.05
CA SER A 522 3.97 36.29 -0.50
C SER A 522 4.41 37.68 -0.03
N TYR A 523 4.98 37.76 1.17
CA TYR A 523 5.54 38.98 1.72
C TYR A 523 6.94 39.34 1.18
N GLY A 524 7.44 38.63 0.14
CA GLY A 524 8.72 38.88 -0.51
C GLY A 524 9.92 38.16 0.06
N GLY A 525 9.79 37.48 1.20
CA GLY A 525 10.84 36.65 1.77
C GLY A 525 11.19 35.45 0.87
N ARG A 526 12.44 35.02 0.90
CA ARG A 526 12.95 33.92 0.11
C ARG A 526 13.85 32.99 0.93
N LEU A 527 13.59 31.68 0.85
CA LEU A 527 14.51 30.67 1.31
C LEU A 527 15.28 30.10 0.11
N ALA A 528 16.58 29.92 0.26
CA ALA A 528 17.43 29.33 -0.79
C ALA A 528 17.03 27.87 -1.08
N ASP A 529 17.62 27.31 -2.14
CA ASP A 529 17.44 25.90 -2.50
C ASP A 529 17.64 25.01 -1.29
N SER A 530 16.70 24.10 -1.07
CA SER A 530 16.68 23.27 0.13
C SER A 530 16.83 21.78 -0.21
N THR A 531 17.48 21.06 0.67
CA THR A 531 17.69 19.62 0.59
C THR A 531 17.41 19.00 1.96
N LEU A 532 16.49 18.03 1.98
CA LEU A 532 16.21 17.19 3.14
C LEU A 532 16.63 15.76 2.81
N ASP A 533 17.71 15.30 3.45
CA ASP A 533 18.11 13.90 3.44
C ASP A 533 17.54 13.19 4.65
N PHE A 534 16.82 12.07 4.44
CA PHE A 534 16.26 11.31 5.54
C PHE A 534 16.26 9.81 5.30
N GLU A 535 16.36 9.06 6.38
CA GLU A 535 16.26 7.60 6.42
C GLU A 535 14.97 7.19 7.13
N ALA A 536 14.27 6.23 6.55
CA ALA A 536 13.12 5.58 7.14
C ALA A 536 13.46 4.13 7.51
N LYS A 537 13.10 3.72 8.73
CA LYS A 537 13.32 2.35 9.24
C LYS A 537 12.13 1.92 10.08
N GLY A 538 11.64 0.71 9.83
CA GLY A 538 10.49 0.20 10.55
C GLY A 538 10.19 -1.27 10.27
N ARG A 539 8.98 -1.65 10.59
CA ARG A 539 8.46 -2.98 10.36
C ARG A 539 7.88 -3.13 8.94
N ASP A 540 7.17 -2.12 8.49
CA ASP A 540 6.51 -2.07 7.20
C ASP A 540 6.28 -0.60 6.78
N PRO A 541 5.85 -0.33 5.54
CA PRO A 541 5.55 1.03 5.08
C PRO A 541 4.45 1.77 5.85
N GLY A 542 3.62 1.05 6.60
CA GLY A 542 2.60 1.61 7.48
C GLY A 542 3.11 1.91 8.89
N ASN A 543 4.28 1.41 9.27
CA ASN A 543 4.82 1.61 10.62
C ASN A 543 6.34 1.72 10.60
N PHE A 544 6.83 2.95 10.54
CA PHE A 544 8.25 3.25 10.50
C PHE A 544 8.60 4.53 11.26
N THR A 545 9.84 4.65 11.63
CA THR A 545 10.49 5.87 12.13
C THR A 545 11.36 6.45 11.03
N TRP A 546 11.52 7.76 11.03
CA TRP A 546 12.40 8.46 10.11
C TRP A 546 13.25 9.49 10.84
N ARG A 547 14.44 9.72 10.31
CA ARG A 547 15.37 10.74 10.79
C ARG A 547 16.10 11.37 9.62
N GLY A 548 16.37 12.65 9.70
CA GLY A 548 16.99 13.35 8.60
C GLY A 548 17.61 14.68 8.97
N SER A 549 18.10 15.36 7.95
CA SER A 549 18.72 16.67 8.06
C SER A 549 18.29 17.56 6.90
N LEU A 550 17.73 18.73 7.25
CA LEU A 550 17.31 19.74 6.30
C LEU A 550 18.36 20.85 6.22
N ASN A 551 18.78 21.18 5.00
CA ASN A 551 19.66 22.30 4.68
C ASN A 551 18.97 23.21 3.65
N ALA A 552 19.09 24.52 3.82
CA ALA A 552 18.54 25.50 2.88
C ALA A 552 19.50 26.68 2.73
N GLY A 553 20.41 26.59 1.80
CA GLY A 553 21.50 27.53 1.64
C GLY A 553 22.40 27.58 2.88
N ARG A 554 22.38 28.70 3.62
CA ARG A 554 23.13 28.87 4.87
C ARG A 554 22.32 28.43 6.12
N VAL A 555 21.05 28.16 5.98
CA VAL A 555 20.16 27.70 7.06
C VAL A 555 20.31 26.20 7.25
N GLY A 556 20.58 25.76 8.44
CA GLY A 556 20.74 24.37 8.81
C GLY A 556 22.15 23.99 9.26
N PRO A 557 22.41 22.71 9.49
CA PRO A 557 21.49 21.57 9.34
C PRO A 557 20.38 21.52 10.41
N VAL A 558 19.13 21.54 10.00
CA VAL A 558 17.98 21.30 10.87
C VAL A 558 17.80 19.79 11.00
N ARG A 559 17.93 19.25 12.20
CA ARG A 559 17.71 17.82 12.44
C ARG A 559 16.20 17.57 12.54
N VAL A 560 15.74 16.57 11.83
CA VAL A 560 14.35 16.15 11.84
C VAL A 560 14.26 14.67 12.16
N ASN A 561 13.27 14.30 12.96
CA ASN A 561 12.96 12.90 13.21
C ASN A 561 11.45 12.74 13.38
N GLY A 562 10.95 11.52 13.23
CA GLY A 562 9.55 11.26 13.44
C GLY A 562 9.18 9.79 13.29
N ARG A 563 7.87 9.55 13.39
CA ARG A 563 7.26 8.24 13.28
C ARG A 563 5.95 8.32 12.51
N TRP A 564 5.72 7.34 11.67
CA TRP A 564 4.44 7.02 11.04
C TRP A 564 3.92 5.69 11.60
N ASP A 565 2.67 5.63 12.03
CA ASP A 565 2.04 4.43 12.59
C ASP A 565 0.82 3.92 11.79
N GLY A 566 0.68 4.41 10.53
CA GLY A 566 -0.43 4.08 9.64
C GLY A 566 -1.59 5.07 9.71
N GLU A 567 -1.79 5.75 10.84
CA GLU A 567 -2.88 6.70 11.06
C GLU A 567 -2.37 8.09 11.44
N ARG A 568 -1.23 8.15 12.13
CA ARG A 568 -0.68 9.38 12.69
C ARG A 568 0.78 9.57 12.32
N LEU A 569 1.08 10.74 11.76
CA LEU A 569 2.44 11.22 11.57
C LEU A 569 2.82 12.09 12.79
N ARG A 570 3.91 11.74 13.43
CA ARG A 570 4.53 12.57 14.48
C ARG A 570 5.95 12.90 14.07
N GLY A 571 6.39 14.11 14.39
CA GLY A 571 7.75 14.51 14.07
C GLY A 571 8.24 15.65 14.95
N GLU A 572 9.56 15.81 14.97
CA GLU A 572 10.27 16.87 15.67
C GLU A 572 11.32 17.45 14.73
N ALA A 573 11.51 18.74 14.82
CA ALA A 573 12.55 19.49 14.11
C ALA A 573 13.36 20.33 15.08
N TRP A 574 14.66 20.23 14.99
CA TRP A 574 15.60 20.95 15.85
C TRP A 574 16.52 21.80 15.00
N TRP A 575 16.37 23.12 15.16
CA TRP A 575 17.33 24.09 14.61
C TRP A 575 18.50 24.22 15.58
N PRO A 576 19.74 23.99 15.14
CA PRO A 576 20.90 24.25 15.94
C PRO A 576 21.01 25.75 16.19
N GLN A 577 21.80 26.13 17.18
CA GLN A 577 22.15 27.52 17.41
C GLN A 577 22.91 28.05 16.17
N GLN A 578 22.33 29.03 15.51
CA GLN A 578 22.84 29.61 14.27
C GLN A 578 22.81 31.14 14.34
N SER A 579 23.70 31.77 13.60
CA SER A 579 23.64 33.23 13.43
C SER A 579 22.31 33.65 12.82
N LEU A 580 21.68 34.64 13.41
CA LEU A 580 20.45 35.22 12.91
C LEU A 580 20.58 35.78 11.49
N THR A 581 21.79 36.18 11.10
CA THR A 581 22.09 36.75 9.76
C THR A 581 21.81 35.77 8.61
N VAL A 582 21.83 34.45 8.86
CA VAL A 582 21.51 33.45 7.83
C VAL A 582 20.04 33.51 7.38
N PHE A 583 19.17 34.11 8.20
CA PHE A 583 17.75 34.26 7.94
C PHE A 583 17.40 35.60 7.24
N GLN A 584 18.39 36.41 6.85
CA GLN A 584 18.20 37.71 6.20
C GLN A 584 17.27 37.63 4.97
N THR A 585 17.40 36.56 4.17
CA THR A 585 16.60 36.39 2.95
C THR A 585 15.12 36.05 3.22
N LEU A 586 14.78 35.67 4.47
CA LEU A 586 13.40 35.42 4.88
C LEU A 586 12.66 36.70 5.24
N LEU A 587 13.35 37.82 5.47
CA LEU A 587 12.72 39.09 5.71
C LEU A 587 12.15 39.65 4.40
N SER A 588 11.01 40.34 4.50
CA SER A 588 10.48 41.09 3.36
C SER A 588 11.45 42.16 2.92
N PRO A 589 11.80 42.28 1.64
CA PRO A 589 12.63 43.36 1.11
C PRO A 589 12.02 44.74 1.37
N ASP A 590 10.69 44.84 1.42
CA ASP A 590 9.96 46.08 1.64
C ASP A 590 10.23 46.70 3.01
N LEU A 591 10.56 45.87 4.00
CA LEU A 591 10.92 46.34 5.34
C LEU A 591 12.27 47.08 5.36
N LYS A 592 13.11 46.89 4.35
CA LYS A 592 14.49 47.44 4.27
C LYS A 592 15.30 47.15 5.55
N MET A 593 14.98 46.07 6.22
CA MET A 593 15.64 45.66 7.47
C MET A 593 16.86 44.81 7.17
N GLN A 594 17.93 45.03 7.92
CA GLN A 594 19.15 44.22 7.88
C GLN A 594 19.42 43.58 9.23
N ILE A 595 19.61 42.26 9.24
CA ILE A 595 20.04 41.55 10.42
C ILE A 595 21.56 41.73 10.54
N ARG A 596 22.03 42.32 11.64
CA ARG A 596 23.44 42.56 11.90
C ARG A 596 24.10 41.53 12.79
N GLY A 597 23.32 40.90 13.68
CA GLY A 597 23.85 39.92 14.60
C GLY A 597 22.75 39.22 15.39
N GLY A 598 23.17 38.39 16.32
CA GLY A 598 22.31 37.55 17.13
C GLY A 598 22.31 36.09 16.74
N GLU A 599 21.71 35.29 17.56
CA GLU A 599 21.63 33.85 17.44
C GLU A 599 20.18 33.37 17.54
N LEU A 600 19.84 32.35 16.75
CA LEU A 600 18.55 31.70 16.77
C LEU A 600 18.73 30.21 17.07
N ARG A 601 17.88 29.67 17.93
CA ARG A 601 17.65 28.24 18.12
C ARG A 601 16.17 27.97 18.17
N ALA A 602 15.72 26.81 17.67
CA ALA A 602 14.31 26.45 17.70
C ALA A 602 14.13 24.94 17.81
N GLN A 603 13.00 24.57 18.39
CA GLN A 603 12.52 23.19 18.41
C GLN A 603 11.02 23.21 18.15
N VAL A 604 10.56 22.33 17.28
CA VAL A 604 9.15 22.19 16.93
C VAL A 604 8.81 20.71 16.90
N ALA A 605 7.76 20.32 17.61
CA ALA A 605 7.14 19.00 17.48
C ALA A 605 5.79 19.15 16.80
N PHE A 606 5.44 18.19 15.95
CA PHE A 606 4.15 18.19 15.25
C PHE A 606 3.53 16.79 15.21
N SER A 607 2.21 16.80 15.08
CA SER A 607 1.40 15.59 14.89
C SER A 607 0.31 15.88 13.87
N ALA A 608 0.14 14.97 12.91
CA ALA A 608 -0.94 15.02 11.92
C ALA A 608 -1.67 13.68 11.91
N ALA A 609 -2.98 13.70 12.11
CA ALA A 609 -3.84 12.53 12.05
C ALA A 609 -5.16 12.89 11.36
N ARG A 610 -5.77 11.92 10.70
CA ARG A 610 -7.00 12.14 9.91
C ARG A 610 -8.17 12.60 10.80
N ASP A 611 -8.27 12.05 12.00
CA ASP A 611 -9.33 12.30 12.98
C ASP A 611 -9.08 13.55 13.85
N GLN A 612 -7.82 13.97 14.03
CA GLN A 612 -7.41 15.02 14.94
C GLN A 612 -6.80 16.24 14.24
N GLY A 613 -6.66 16.19 12.91
CA GLY A 613 -6.04 17.25 12.13
C GLY A 613 -4.57 17.46 12.44
N PHE A 614 -4.06 18.64 12.14
CA PHE A 614 -2.67 19.04 12.37
C PHE A 614 -2.54 19.74 13.72
N GLN A 615 -1.57 19.29 14.52
CA GLN A 615 -1.18 19.92 15.80
C GLN A 615 0.32 20.15 15.79
N ALA A 616 0.78 21.25 16.34
CA ALA A 616 2.18 21.54 16.51
C ALA A 616 2.44 22.27 17.82
N GLY A 617 3.65 22.19 18.31
CA GLY A 617 4.09 22.93 19.48
C GLY A 617 5.61 23.02 19.50
N GLY A 618 6.12 24.03 20.16
CA GLY A 618 7.55 24.23 20.23
C GLY A 618 7.94 25.57 20.82
N HIS A 619 9.18 25.90 20.65
CA HIS A 619 9.73 27.19 21.07
C HIS A 619 10.78 27.70 20.09
N TRP A 620 10.78 28.99 19.86
CA TRP A 620 11.79 29.72 19.12
C TRP A 620 12.46 30.69 20.04
N ILE A 621 13.75 30.76 20.02
CA ILE A 621 14.55 31.62 20.89
C ILE A 621 15.53 32.40 20.05
N VAL A 622 15.47 33.72 20.11
CA VAL A 622 16.48 34.64 19.58
C VAL A 622 17.22 35.23 20.77
N LYS A 623 18.54 35.32 20.69
CA LYS A 623 19.41 35.90 21.67
C LYS A 623 20.30 36.97 21.04
N ALA A 624 20.41 38.11 21.75
CA ALA A 624 21.26 39.23 21.38
C ALA A 624 21.09 39.66 19.90
N GLY A 625 19.84 39.63 19.41
CA GLY A 625 19.50 40.05 18.05
C GLY A 625 19.87 41.50 17.81
N SER A 626 20.41 41.81 16.66
CA SER A 626 20.70 43.18 16.20
C SER A 626 20.16 43.37 14.80
N LEU A 627 19.31 44.39 14.67
CA LEU A 627 18.58 44.72 13.43
C LEU A 627 18.84 46.18 13.10
N TRP A 628 19.02 46.43 11.82
CA TRP A 628 19.14 47.79 11.30
C TRP A 628 18.02 48.09 10.30
N THR A 629 17.42 49.26 10.44
CA THR A 629 16.43 49.79 9.49
C THR A 629 16.94 51.16 9.02
N PRO A 630 16.42 51.79 7.93
CA PRO A 630 16.86 53.10 7.48
C PRO A 630 16.77 54.18 8.56
N ASP A 631 15.82 54.03 9.51
CA ASP A 631 15.50 55.06 10.52
C ASP A 631 15.84 54.61 11.95
N SER A 632 16.26 53.37 12.15
CA SER A 632 16.45 52.84 13.51
C SER A 632 17.49 51.74 13.55
N GLU A 633 18.20 51.73 14.68
CA GLU A 633 19.09 50.64 15.05
C GLU A 633 18.50 49.95 16.32
N ILE A 634 18.25 48.64 16.21
CA ILE A 634 17.65 47.83 17.26
C ILE A 634 18.71 46.86 17.77
N ASN A 635 19.04 46.94 19.06
CA ASN A 635 20.12 46.14 19.64
C ASN A 635 19.63 45.34 20.87
N GLY A 636 20.21 44.19 21.06
CA GLY A 636 19.98 43.32 22.22
C GLY A 636 18.57 42.77 22.26
N VAL A 637 18.10 42.26 21.09
CA VAL A 637 16.79 41.60 21.00
C VAL A 637 16.87 40.20 21.55
N ASP A 638 16.23 39.94 22.66
CA ASP A 638 15.97 38.63 23.22
C ASP A 638 14.48 38.32 23.04
N PHE A 639 14.17 37.29 22.23
CA PHE A 639 12.80 36.91 21.95
C PHE A 639 12.62 35.42 22.21
N SER A 640 11.56 35.05 22.91
CA SER A 640 11.17 33.68 23.21
C SER A 640 9.73 33.46 22.82
N LEU A 641 9.45 32.53 21.92
CA LEU A 641 8.13 32.19 21.44
C LEU A 641 7.83 30.70 21.73
N PRO A 642 7.37 30.36 22.94
CA PRO A 642 6.72 29.08 23.19
C PRO A 642 5.30 29.13 22.61
N PHE A 643 4.96 28.12 21.78
CA PHE A 643 3.65 28.07 21.13
C PHE A 643 3.09 26.65 21.04
N ARG A 644 1.78 26.58 20.93
CA ARG A 644 1.03 25.39 20.57
C ARG A 644 -0.01 25.75 19.53
N LEU A 645 -0.08 24.97 18.46
CA LEU A 645 -1.10 25.05 17.43
C LEU A 645 -2.00 23.84 17.54
N LYS A 646 -3.28 24.07 17.76
CA LYS A 646 -4.30 23.03 17.81
C LYS A 646 -5.60 23.60 17.25
N ASP A 647 -6.29 22.82 16.39
CA ASP A 647 -7.57 23.21 15.77
C ASP A 647 -7.49 24.60 15.10
N GLN A 648 -6.38 24.85 14.37
CA GLN A 648 -6.05 26.12 13.70
C GLN A 648 -5.91 27.35 14.65
N LYS A 649 -5.85 27.11 15.96
CA LYS A 649 -5.66 28.14 16.97
C LYS A 649 -4.27 28.06 17.56
N TRP A 650 -3.59 29.20 17.58
CA TRP A 650 -2.34 29.37 18.29
C TRP A 650 -2.61 29.59 19.77
N GLN A 651 -1.88 28.91 20.62
CA GLN A 651 -1.96 29.03 22.08
C GLN A 651 -0.58 29.40 22.61
N PHE A 652 -0.52 30.39 23.47
CA PHE A 652 0.67 30.94 24.12
C PHE A 652 0.50 30.87 25.62
N GLY A 653 1.59 30.68 26.39
CA GLY A 653 1.55 30.77 27.84
C GLY A 653 1.48 29.45 28.60
N GLN A 654 1.30 28.28 27.94
CA GLN A 654 1.25 27.00 28.64
C GLN A 654 2.61 26.57 29.24
N HIS A 655 3.73 27.00 28.63
CA HIS A 655 5.09 26.70 29.06
C HIS A 655 5.93 27.97 29.25
N GLY A 656 5.31 29.04 29.67
CA GLY A 656 5.86 30.37 29.82
C GLY A 656 5.31 31.34 28.75
N PRO A 657 5.29 32.64 29.03
CA PRO A 657 4.79 33.64 28.10
C PRO A 657 5.69 33.75 26.86
N VAL A 658 5.12 34.22 25.76
CA VAL A 658 5.92 34.79 24.69
C VAL A 658 6.59 36.02 25.24
N SER A 659 7.91 36.09 25.23
CA SER A 659 8.63 37.20 25.84
C SER A 659 9.47 37.95 24.83
N LEU A 660 9.41 39.26 24.83
CA LEU A 660 10.21 40.16 24.06
C LEU A 660 10.98 41.07 25.00
N ARG A 661 12.27 41.13 24.86
CA ARG A 661 13.18 42.03 25.55
C ARG A 661 14.08 42.69 24.51
N ILE A 662 14.16 44.01 24.50
CA ILE A 662 15.04 44.75 23.61
C ILE A 662 15.84 45.70 24.49
N ALA A 663 17.16 45.63 24.38
CA ALA A 663 18.03 46.48 25.20
C ALA A 663 17.92 47.93 24.77
N GLU A 664 17.95 48.20 23.46
CA GLU A 664 17.95 49.59 22.97
C GLU A 664 17.39 49.67 21.52
N ILE A 665 16.60 50.68 21.27
CA ILE A 665 16.21 51.10 19.93
C ILE A 665 16.70 52.56 19.77
N LYS A 666 17.60 52.79 18.83
CA LYS A 666 18.12 54.09 18.47
C LYS A 666 17.43 54.62 17.22
N ASN A 667 16.68 55.70 17.39
CA ASN A 667 16.18 56.54 16.29
C ASN A 667 16.16 57.99 16.75
N GLN A 668 15.19 58.78 16.40
CA GLN A 668 14.99 60.13 16.94
C GLN A 668 14.89 60.13 18.45
N PHE A 669 14.27 59.09 19.06
CA PHE A 669 14.14 58.88 20.48
C PHE A 669 14.87 57.59 20.86
N ALA A 670 15.79 57.70 21.80
CA ALA A 670 16.43 56.50 22.37
C ALA A 670 15.42 55.81 23.31
N MET A 671 15.01 54.61 22.94
CA MET A 671 14.16 53.74 23.79
C MET A 671 15.04 52.64 24.35
N GLN A 672 14.92 52.38 25.66
CA GLN A 672 15.72 51.35 26.34
C GLN A 672 14.85 50.42 27.19
N ASN A 673 15.42 49.25 27.53
CA ASN A 673 14.78 48.28 28.42
C ASN A 673 13.36 47.91 28.05
N ILE A 674 13.09 47.75 26.72
CA ILE A 674 11.76 47.41 26.25
C ILE A 674 11.46 45.97 26.63
N ARG A 675 10.30 45.75 27.26
CA ARG A 675 9.80 44.45 27.70
C ARG A 675 8.36 44.30 27.30
N ALA A 676 7.98 43.08 26.93
CA ALA A 676 6.60 42.72 26.66
C ALA A 676 6.45 41.20 26.78
N ASP A 677 5.38 40.75 27.42
CA ASP A 677 5.02 39.35 27.54
C ASP A 677 3.62 39.12 26.96
N LEU A 678 3.42 38.04 26.22
CA LEU A 678 2.15 37.72 25.60
C LEU A 678 1.73 36.29 25.98
N GLN A 679 0.46 36.11 26.30
CA GLN A 679 -0.15 34.81 26.58
C GLN A 679 -1.60 34.76 26.12
N GLY A 680 -2.14 33.56 25.94
CA GLY A 680 -3.51 33.34 25.49
C GLY A 680 -3.63 32.62 24.18
N ALA A 681 -4.64 32.95 23.36
CA ALA A 681 -4.90 32.30 22.10
C ALA A 681 -5.06 33.32 20.95
N TRP A 682 -4.68 32.87 19.74
CA TRP A 682 -4.92 33.58 18.50
C TRP A 682 -5.55 32.65 17.45
N PRO A 683 -6.65 33.00 16.79
CA PRO A 683 -7.52 34.17 17.07
C PRO A 683 -8.06 34.13 18.50
N TRP A 684 -8.20 35.30 19.08
CA TRP A 684 -8.77 35.38 20.43
C TRP A 684 -10.30 35.26 20.46
N SER A 685 -10.83 34.86 21.61
CA SER A 685 -12.27 34.82 21.86
C SER A 685 -12.52 35.14 23.35
N GLU A 686 -13.78 35.31 23.74
CA GLU A 686 -14.13 35.49 25.15
C GLU A 686 -13.65 34.31 26.04
N GLN A 687 -13.74 33.09 25.52
CA GLN A 687 -13.33 31.87 26.22
C GLN A 687 -11.80 31.65 26.21
N ALA A 688 -11.13 32.21 25.22
CA ALA A 688 -9.69 32.06 25.00
C ALA A 688 -9.08 33.44 24.66
N PRO A 689 -8.95 34.34 25.63
CA PRO A 689 -8.45 35.69 25.41
C PRO A 689 -6.96 35.71 25.10
N LEU A 690 -6.51 36.77 24.42
CA LEU A 690 -5.10 37.08 24.24
C LEU A 690 -4.75 38.23 25.17
N THR A 691 -3.69 38.08 25.96
CA THR A 691 -3.29 39.08 26.96
C THR A 691 -1.81 39.43 26.73
N LEU A 692 -1.56 40.73 26.51
CA LEU A 692 -0.26 41.34 26.55
C LEU A 692 -0.01 41.87 27.96
N GLN A 693 1.11 41.53 28.56
CA GLN A 693 1.42 41.82 29.96
C GLN A 693 2.82 42.39 30.13
N GLU A 694 3.05 43.04 31.24
CA GLU A 694 4.36 43.55 31.66
C GLU A 694 5.07 44.38 30.57
N VAL A 695 4.28 45.14 29.79
CA VAL A 695 4.91 46.04 28.82
C VAL A 695 5.51 47.22 29.55
N SER A 696 6.78 47.44 29.28
CA SER A 696 7.49 48.59 29.80
C SER A 696 8.61 49.00 28.85
N LEU A 697 8.90 50.27 28.79
CA LEU A 697 10.03 50.85 28.06
C LEU A 697 10.49 52.12 28.72
N ASP A 698 11.77 52.38 28.69
CA ASP A 698 12.37 53.63 29.13
C ASP A 698 12.51 54.57 27.94
N LEU A 699 11.90 55.74 28.03
CA LEU A 699 11.87 56.74 26.96
C LEU A 699 11.89 58.13 27.58
N LEU A 700 12.67 59.02 26.99
CA LEU A 700 12.76 60.44 27.38
C LEU A 700 13.04 60.60 28.88
N GLY A 701 14.03 59.85 29.38
CA GLY A 701 14.42 59.92 30.80
C GLY A 701 13.37 59.47 31.78
N GLY A 702 12.26 58.90 31.34
CA GLY A 702 11.17 58.35 32.12
C GLY A 702 10.82 56.96 31.69
N GLN A 703 9.68 56.48 32.15
CA GLN A 703 9.19 55.12 31.85
C GLN A 703 7.75 55.15 31.35
N ILE A 704 7.47 54.37 30.33
CA ILE A 704 6.11 54.04 29.91
C ILE A 704 5.85 52.60 30.27
N SER A 705 4.71 52.31 30.87
CA SER A 705 4.30 50.97 31.27
C SER A 705 2.85 50.71 31.01
N LEU A 706 2.56 49.44 30.62
CA LEU A 706 1.22 48.88 30.42
C LEU A 706 1.15 47.54 31.16
N PRO A 707 0.52 47.47 32.33
CA PRO A 707 0.48 46.26 33.14
C PRO A 707 -0.19 45.11 32.42
N ALA A 708 -1.33 45.35 31.76
CA ALA A 708 -2.04 44.33 30.98
C ALA A 708 -2.96 44.96 29.92
N LEU A 709 -3.01 44.30 28.74
CA LEU A 709 -3.97 44.53 27.69
C LEU A 709 -4.58 43.21 27.32
N ARG A 710 -5.88 43.02 27.54
CA ARG A 710 -6.61 41.80 27.25
C ARG A 710 -7.49 41.98 26.00
N MET A 711 -7.45 41.04 25.08
CA MET A 711 -8.34 41.02 23.92
C MET A 711 -9.27 39.79 23.97
N PRO A 712 -10.58 39.94 23.74
CA PRO A 712 -11.30 41.18 23.51
C PRO A 712 -11.32 42.08 24.75
N GLN A 713 -11.34 43.41 24.56
CA GLN A 713 -11.36 44.37 25.64
C GLN A 713 -12.81 44.67 26.12
N HIS A 714 -13.03 44.65 27.43
CA HIS A 714 -14.23 45.15 28.06
C HIS A 714 -13.94 46.41 28.91
N GLN A 715 -12.66 46.66 29.15
CA GLN A 715 -12.15 47.80 29.87
C GLN A 715 -10.91 48.36 29.18
N PRO A 716 -10.64 49.65 29.28
CA PRO A 716 -9.44 50.23 28.68
C PRO A 716 -8.17 49.69 29.35
N ALA A 717 -7.16 49.49 28.60
CA ALA A 717 -5.85 49.16 29.12
C ALA A 717 -5.12 50.43 29.59
N ARG A 718 -4.58 50.43 30.81
CA ARG A 718 -3.97 51.61 31.44
C ARG A 718 -2.51 51.73 31.03
N VAL A 719 -2.20 52.69 30.15
CA VAL A 719 -0.83 53.04 29.81
C VAL A 719 -0.38 54.13 30.82
N SER A 720 0.60 53.84 31.64
CA SER A 720 1.13 54.77 32.60
C SER A 720 2.41 55.44 32.10
N LEU A 721 2.46 56.73 32.20
CA LEU A 721 3.65 57.57 31.90
C LEU A 721 4.24 58.01 33.21
N ARG A 722 5.50 57.77 33.47
CA ARG A 722 6.21 58.14 34.68
C ARG A 722 7.46 58.93 34.40
N ASN A 723 7.58 60.09 34.95
CA ASN A 723 8.76 60.98 34.92
C ASN A 723 9.28 61.26 33.47
N ILE A 724 8.38 61.36 32.48
CA ILE A 724 8.77 61.68 31.12
C ILE A 724 9.37 63.09 31.04
N SER A 725 10.55 63.24 30.51
CA SER A 725 11.28 64.51 30.43
C SER A 725 10.82 65.32 29.23
N LEU A 726 10.26 66.47 29.45
CA LEU A 726 9.88 67.42 28.42
C LEU A 726 11.11 68.03 27.69
N SER A 727 12.22 68.19 28.40
CA SER A 727 13.46 68.69 27.78
C SER A 727 14.02 67.72 26.76
N GLU A 728 14.00 66.42 27.05
CA GLU A 728 14.44 65.42 26.10
C GLU A 728 13.48 65.29 24.89
N LEU A 729 12.16 65.42 25.12
CA LEU A 729 11.15 65.44 24.06
C LEU A 729 11.39 66.64 23.11
N VAL A 730 11.57 67.80 23.64
CA VAL A 730 11.82 69.05 22.88
C VAL A 730 13.16 68.95 22.14
N THR A 731 14.17 68.39 22.79
CA THR A 731 15.50 68.22 22.15
C THR A 731 15.41 67.24 20.94
N ALA A 732 14.58 66.23 21.05
CA ALA A 732 14.40 65.23 19.96
C ALA A 732 13.57 65.81 18.80
N ILE A 733 12.50 66.55 19.09
CA ILE A 733 11.61 67.16 18.06
C ILE A 733 12.25 68.40 17.44
N LYS A 734 13.15 69.07 18.16
CA LYS A 734 13.85 70.32 17.75
C LYS A 734 12.91 71.42 17.25
N PRO A 735 11.84 71.74 17.97
CA PRO A 735 11.00 72.87 17.59
C PRO A 735 11.78 74.19 17.62
N LYS A 736 11.72 75.04 16.62
CA LYS A 736 12.38 76.30 16.58
C LYS A 736 11.67 77.38 17.39
N GLN A 737 10.45 77.03 17.83
CA GLN A 737 9.49 78.06 18.32
C GLN A 737 9.35 78.10 19.84
N PHE A 738 9.67 77.05 20.51
CA PHE A 738 9.56 76.95 21.97
C PHE A 738 10.53 75.99 22.61
N ALA A 739 10.81 76.16 23.88
CA ALA A 739 11.57 75.22 24.69
C ALA A 739 10.76 74.92 25.99
N MET A 740 10.82 73.65 26.41
CA MET A 740 10.17 73.22 27.63
C MET A 740 11.16 72.36 28.45
N SER A 741 11.04 72.36 29.73
CA SER A 741 11.74 71.48 30.65
C SER A 741 10.86 71.03 31.80
N GLY A 742 11.30 70.05 32.53
CA GLY A 742 10.59 69.44 33.63
C GLY A 742 10.09 68.02 33.27
N ARG A 743 9.30 67.43 34.14
CA ARG A 743 8.85 66.05 34.03
C ARG A 743 7.34 65.92 34.11
N ILE A 744 6.74 65.01 33.41
CA ILE A 744 5.31 64.76 33.46
C ILE A 744 5.03 63.31 33.83
N ASN A 745 3.93 63.06 34.45
CA ASN A 745 3.28 61.78 34.69
C ASN A 745 1.92 61.78 34.01
N GLY A 746 1.39 60.58 33.69
CA GLY A 746 0.08 60.51 33.10
C GLY A 746 -0.46 59.07 33.08
N GLU A 747 -1.70 58.97 32.71
CA GLU A 747 -2.36 57.68 32.48
C GLU A 747 -3.25 57.81 31.23
N LEU A 748 -3.04 56.92 30.28
CA LEU A 748 -3.76 56.89 29.02
C LEU A 748 -4.57 55.62 28.93
N PRO A 749 -5.92 55.67 29.13
CA PRO A 749 -6.80 54.52 28.95
C PRO A 749 -6.90 54.15 27.48
N LEU A 750 -6.21 53.05 27.08
CA LEU A 750 -6.08 52.64 25.70
C LEU A 750 -7.17 51.64 25.30
N TRP A 751 -7.86 51.89 24.22
CA TRP A 751 -8.81 51.02 23.58
C TRP A 751 -8.34 50.58 22.18
N LEU A 752 -8.33 49.28 21.83
CA LEU A 752 -8.04 48.78 20.51
C LEU A 752 -9.28 48.29 19.74
N ASN A 753 -10.39 48.08 20.45
CA ASN A 753 -11.64 47.60 19.87
C ASN A 753 -12.82 48.58 20.02
N HIS A 754 -12.60 49.78 20.52
CA HIS A 754 -13.66 50.78 20.67
C HIS A 754 -13.93 51.45 19.32
N PRO A 755 -15.20 51.63 18.89
CA PRO A 755 -15.52 52.16 17.56
C PRO A 755 -15.11 53.61 17.30
N ARG A 756 -14.93 54.37 18.38
CA ARG A 756 -14.69 55.81 18.28
C ARG A 756 -13.38 56.27 18.88
N TRP A 757 -12.92 55.67 19.96
CA TRP A 757 -11.79 56.13 20.75
C TRP A 757 -10.63 55.13 20.78
N LEU A 758 -9.39 55.62 20.62
CA LEU A 758 -8.15 54.91 20.99
C LEU A 758 -7.74 55.26 22.41
N ILE A 759 -7.86 56.50 22.79
CA ILE A 759 -7.65 56.97 24.16
C ILE A 759 -8.87 57.81 24.56
N GLU A 760 -9.53 57.46 25.66
CA GLU A 760 -10.65 58.20 26.21
C GLU A 760 -10.34 58.62 27.64
N LYS A 761 -10.45 59.90 27.87
CA LYS A 761 -10.20 60.48 29.21
C LYS A 761 -8.84 60.20 29.79
N GLY A 762 -7.82 60.15 28.88
CA GLY A 762 -6.43 60.18 29.37
C GLY A 762 -6.08 61.46 30.08
N TRP A 763 -5.10 61.40 30.96
CA TRP A 763 -4.60 62.57 31.64
C TRP A 763 -3.08 62.63 31.71
N ILE A 764 -2.53 63.84 31.76
CA ILE A 764 -1.12 64.14 32.01
C ILE A 764 -1.04 65.26 33.02
N ALA A 765 -0.07 65.16 33.92
CA ALA A 765 0.19 66.20 34.92
C ALA A 765 1.70 66.35 35.15
N ASN A 766 2.15 67.49 35.58
CA ASN A 766 3.54 67.68 35.93
C ASN A 766 3.88 66.94 37.27
N SER A 767 5.08 66.34 37.32
CA SER A 767 5.59 65.72 38.53
C SER A 767 6.57 66.57 39.33
N GLY A 768 6.71 67.81 38.93
CA GLY A 768 7.51 68.89 39.55
C GLY A 768 7.32 70.16 38.75
N PRO A 769 8.02 71.25 39.04
CA PRO A 769 7.90 72.50 38.29
C PRO A 769 8.31 72.24 36.80
N LEU A 770 7.53 72.81 35.90
CA LEU A 770 7.90 72.88 34.47
C LEU A 770 8.32 74.29 34.10
N THR A 771 9.19 74.38 33.10
CA THR A 771 9.48 75.70 32.51
C THR A 771 9.02 75.67 31.03
N PHE A 772 8.42 76.75 30.60
CA PHE A 772 8.06 77.03 29.23
C PHE A 772 8.66 78.28 28.72
N ARG A 773 9.27 78.27 27.54
CA ARG A 773 9.90 79.44 26.95
C ARG A 773 9.49 79.51 25.48
N LEU A 774 8.89 80.59 25.06
CA LEU A 774 8.53 80.87 23.69
C LEU A 774 9.64 81.71 23.04
N ASP A 775 9.92 81.41 21.74
CA ASP A 775 10.88 82.17 20.95
C ASP A 775 10.40 83.62 20.75
N LYS A 776 11.33 84.53 20.77
CA LYS A 776 11.04 85.94 20.67
C LYS A 776 10.44 86.38 19.33
N ASP A 777 11.01 85.83 18.19
CA ASP A 777 10.58 86.24 16.86
C ASP A 777 9.15 85.71 16.55
N MET A 778 8.77 84.59 17.11
CA MET A 778 7.43 84.00 16.97
C MET A 778 6.44 84.85 17.85
N ALA A 779 6.74 85.19 19.07
CA ALA A 779 5.96 86.05 19.92
C ALA A 779 5.68 87.41 19.26
N ASP A 780 6.71 88.01 18.72
CA ASP A 780 6.60 89.29 18.02
C ASP A 780 5.80 89.22 16.72
N ALA A 781 5.90 88.07 15.97
CA ALA A 781 5.16 87.86 14.75
C ALA A 781 3.63 87.71 15.02
N ILE A 782 3.24 87.06 16.10
CA ILE A 782 1.86 86.89 16.45
C ILE A 782 1.28 88.21 17.04
N THR A 783 2.07 88.96 17.80
CA THR A 783 1.70 90.23 18.42
C THR A 783 1.42 91.26 17.35
N ARG A 784 2.10 91.26 16.19
CA ARG A 784 1.84 92.23 15.10
C ARG A 784 0.43 92.11 14.50
N ASN A 785 -0.15 90.91 14.61
CA ASN A 785 -1.47 90.66 13.99
C ASN A 785 -2.66 90.85 14.98
N ASN A 786 -2.45 90.92 16.31
CA ASN A 786 -3.53 91.06 17.29
C ASN A 786 -2.99 91.50 18.68
N VAL A 787 -3.25 92.79 19.06
CA VAL A 787 -2.72 93.46 20.22
C VAL A 787 -3.24 92.77 21.57
N ALA A 788 -4.47 92.25 21.59
CA ALA A 788 -5.00 91.53 22.78
C ALA A 788 -4.33 90.20 23.02
N THR A 789 -4.01 89.52 21.92
CA THR A 789 -3.25 88.27 21.95
C THR A 789 -1.77 88.47 22.31
N GLY A 790 -1.23 89.67 22.03
CA GLY A 790 0.14 90.05 22.35
C GLY A 790 0.44 90.11 23.82
N ALA A 791 -0.46 90.66 24.66
CA ALA A 791 -0.30 90.70 26.10
C ALA A 791 -0.32 89.27 26.72
N ALA A 792 -1.14 88.43 26.22
CA ALA A 792 -1.19 87.02 26.72
C ALA A 792 0.06 86.25 26.30
N LEU A 793 0.62 86.53 25.11
CA LEU A 793 1.89 85.88 24.60
C LEU A 793 3.13 86.34 25.34
N ASP A 794 3.18 87.57 25.80
CA ASP A 794 4.29 88.10 26.61
C ASP A 794 4.38 87.33 27.99
N TRP A 795 3.28 86.84 28.47
CA TRP A 795 3.30 86.01 29.70
C TRP A 795 3.82 84.56 29.39
N LEU A 796 3.71 84.16 28.20
CA LEU A 796 4.25 82.78 27.75
C LEU A 796 5.71 82.86 27.33
N ARG A 797 6.37 84.02 27.20
CA ARG A 797 7.79 84.20 26.85
C ARG A 797 8.71 83.43 27.82
N TYR A 798 8.41 83.41 29.07
CA TYR A 798 9.03 82.64 30.11
C TYR A 798 8.04 82.36 31.24
N MET A 799 7.65 81.08 31.40
CA MET A 799 6.68 80.68 32.39
C MET A 799 7.20 79.52 33.24
N GLU A 800 7.20 79.69 34.58
CA GLU A 800 7.38 78.58 35.50
C GLU A 800 5.99 78.03 35.86
N ILE A 801 5.76 76.76 35.44
CA ILE A 801 4.48 76.10 35.69
C ILE A 801 4.63 75.27 36.96
N SER A 802 3.91 75.66 38.01
CA SER A 802 3.86 74.96 39.26
C SER A 802 2.91 73.76 39.23
N ARG A 803 1.82 73.91 38.50
CA ARG A 803 0.80 72.88 38.38
C ARG A 803 0.24 72.88 36.93
N SER A 804 0.21 71.67 36.36
CA SER A 804 -0.44 71.44 35.10
C SER A 804 -1.23 70.15 35.12
N TRP A 805 -2.38 70.18 34.50
CA TRP A 805 -3.22 69.01 34.30
C TRP A 805 -3.83 69.10 32.92
N ALA A 806 -3.69 68.05 32.10
CA ALA A 806 -4.31 68.02 30.83
C ALA A 806 -5.11 66.73 30.67
N THR A 807 -6.27 66.79 30.08
CA THR A 807 -7.06 65.65 29.61
C THR A 807 -6.83 65.44 28.13
N LEU A 808 -6.77 64.17 27.75
CA LEU A 808 -6.45 63.74 26.40
C LEU A 808 -7.50 62.78 25.87
N ASN A 809 -8.03 63.04 24.68
CA ASN A 809 -8.88 62.13 23.95
C ASN A 809 -8.31 61.97 22.53
N LEU A 810 -8.08 60.72 22.13
CA LEU A 810 -7.62 60.38 20.81
C LEU A 810 -8.66 59.48 20.16
N ASN A 811 -9.17 59.89 19.01
CA ASN A 811 -10.12 59.09 18.26
C ASN A 811 -9.42 58.05 17.36
N THR A 812 -10.18 57.15 16.76
CA THR A 812 -9.69 56.09 15.85
C THR A 812 -9.16 56.61 14.50
N VAL A 813 -9.43 57.91 14.17
CA VAL A 813 -8.91 58.53 12.93
C VAL A 813 -7.60 59.30 13.18
N GLY A 814 -7.20 59.37 14.47
CA GLY A 814 -5.95 60.02 14.85
C GLY A 814 -6.09 61.47 15.36
N ASP A 815 -7.31 62.02 15.49
CA ASP A 815 -7.48 63.35 16.01
C ASP A 815 -7.35 63.34 17.53
N LEU A 816 -6.34 64.03 18.00
CA LEU A 816 -6.10 64.27 19.43
C LEU A 816 -6.81 65.58 19.84
N THR A 817 -7.56 65.50 20.87
CA THR A 817 -8.09 66.65 21.60
C THR A 817 -7.46 66.71 22.99
N MET A 818 -6.75 67.78 23.30
CA MET A 818 -6.13 68.02 24.56
C MET A 818 -6.75 69.27 25.20
N GLU A 819 -7.20 69.17 26.46
CA GLU A 819 -7.67 70.28 27.28
C GLU A 819 -6.77 70.36 28.51
N ALA A 820 -5.98 71.45 28.58
CA ALA A 820 -4.98 71.62 29.59
C ALA A 820 -5.37 72.84 30.53
N GLN A 821 -5.15 72.65 31.85
CA GLN A 821 -5.20 73.67 32.83
C GLN A 821 -3.81 73.84 33.37
N VAL A 822 -3.30 75.02 33.26
CA VAL A 822 -1.91 75.36 33.63
C VAL A 822 -1.93 76.50 34.60
N GLN A 823 -1.25 76.32 35.73
CA GLN A 823 -1.10 77.36 36.77
C GLN A 823 0.42 77.58 36.94
N GLY A 824 0.85 78.85 36.81
CA GLY A 824 2.26 79.10 36.92
C GLY A 824 2.53 80.60 37.22
N VAL A 825 3.81 80.95 37.19
CA VAL A 825 4.26 82.28 37.36
C VAL A 825 5.04 82.77 36.13
N SER A 826 4.62 83.83 35.51
CA SER A 826 5.36 84.43 34.43
C SER A 826 6.35 85.45 34.98
N GLN A 827 7.58 85.40 34.43
CA GLN A 827 8.61 86.49 34.69
C GLN A 827 8.72 87.38 33.44
N PHE A 828 7.89 88.46 33.47
CA PHE A 828 7.93 89.42 32.41
C PHE A 828 8.29 90.82 33.01
N SER A 829 9.31 91.42 32.47
CA SER A 829 9.69 92.83 32.80
C SER A 829 9.87 93.03 34.37
N ASN A 830 10.64 92.23 35.05
CA ASN A 830 10.92 92.25 36.47
C ASN A 830 9.70 92.15 37.43
N ARG A 831 8.52 91.74 36.93
CA ARG A 831 7.34 91.48 37.71
C ARG A 831 6.96 90.03 37.68
N ARG A 832 6.73 89.37 38.84
CA ARG A 832 6.18 88.01 38.92
C ARG A 832 4.70 88.08 38.93
N GLN A 833 4.04 87.43 37.96
CA GLN A 833 2.57 87.41 37.88
C GLN A 833 2.07 85.96 37.80
N THR A 834 1.06 85.66 38.68
CA THR A 834 0.42 84.30 38.56
C THR A 834 -0.47 84.26 37.37
N VAL A 835 -0.34 83.27 36.58
CA VAL A 835 -1.07 82.96 35.34
C VAL A 835 -1.82 81.65 35.49
N ASN A 836 -3.15 81.71 35.22
CA ASN A 836 -4.02 80.53 35.10
C ASN A 836 -4.43 80.47 33.58
N LEU A 837 -4.01 79.46 32.93
CA LEU A 837 -4.31 79.26 31.49
C LEU A 837 -5.15 78.01 31.27
N ASN A 838 -6.29 78.18 30.60
CA ASN A 838 -7.05 77.03 30.06
C ASN A 838 -6.75 76.98 28.54
N TYR A 839 -6.21 75.87 28.10
CA TYR A 839 -5.75 75.64 26.71
C TYR A 839 -6.47 74.45 26.13
N ARG A 840 -7.02 74.66 24.94
CA ARG A 840 -7.54 73.48 24.16
C ARG A 840 -6.80 73.39 22.83
N HIS A 841 -6.33 72.18 22.55
CA HIS A 841 -5.59 71.89 21.31
C HIS A 841 -6.23 70.70 20.59
N GLN A 842 -6.33 70.85 19.27
CA GLN A 842 -6.76 69.74 18.41
C GLN A 842 -5.75 69.52 17.30
N GLU A 843 -5.27 68.31 17.11
CA GLU A 843 -4.33 68.00 16.07
C GLU A 843 -4.46 66.53 15.67
N ASN A 844 -4.19 66.22 14.42
CA ASN A 844 -4.16 64.85 13.94
C ASN A 844 -2.77 64.26 14.20
N LEU A 845 -2.69 63.42 15.24
CA LEU A 845 -1.44 62.77 15.65
C LEU A 845 -0.88 61.84 14.55
N PHE A 846 -1.71 61.18 13.76
CA PHE A 846 -1.23 60.29 12.68
C PHE A 846 -0.56 61.07 11.58
N GLN A 847 -1.07 62.26 11.22
CA GLN A 847 -0.43 63.16 10.25
C GLN A 847 0.86 63.73 10.83
N LEU A 848 0.85 64.17 12.09
CA LEU A 848 2.05 64.65 12.75
C LEU A 848 3.13 63.55 12.80
N TRP A 849 2.76 62.34 13.19
CA TRP A 849 3.66 61.22 13.20
C TRP A 849 4.27 60.87 11.83
N ARG A 850 3.47 60.96 10.74
CA ARG A 850 3.97 60.81 9.36
C ARG A 850 4.94 61.92 8.98
N SER A 851 4.69 63.14 9.43
CA SER A 851 5.57 64.28 9.18
C SER A 851 6.92 64.18 9.91
N LEU A 852 6.96 63.51 11.03
CA LEU A 852 8.16 63.21 11.81
C LEU A 852 8.97 62.03 11.27
N ARG A 853 8.60 61.45 10.11
CA ARG A 853 9.27 60.32 9.47
C ARG A 853 9.53 59.12 10.34
N PHE A 854 8.58 58.74 11.18
CA PHE A 854 8.61 57.44 11.84
C PHE A 854 8.15 56.37 10.84
N GLY A 855 9.11 55.60 10.28
CA GLY A 855 8.94 54.31 9.65
C GLY A 855 7.68 54.02 8.83
N ASP A 856 7.42 54.74 7.75
CA ASP A 856 6.31 54.48 6.78
C ASP A 856 6.27 53.07 6.26
N ASN A 857 7.42 52.37 6.29
CA ASN A 857 7.54 51.04 5.76
C ASN A 857 7.04 49.92 6.74
N LEU A 858 7.24 50.09 8.04
CA LEU A 858 6.83 49.10 9.03
C LEU A 858 5.31 49.14 9.27
N GLN A 859 4.78 50.37 9.35
CA GLN A 859 3.36 50.60 9.58
C GLN A 859 2.52 50.11 8.39
N SER A 860 2.92 50.46 7.15
CA SER A 860 2.22 50.01 5.93
C SER A 860 2.33 48.49 5.76
N TRP A 861 3.45 47.90 6.15
CA TRP A 861 3.62 46.47 6.13
C TRP A 861 2.71 45.75 7.13
N VAL A 862 2.62 46.27 8.39
CA VAL A 862 1.72 45.71 9.40
C VAL A 862 0.25 45.88 9.01
N GLU A 863 -0.14 47.03 8.46
CA GLU A 863 -1.51 47.28 7.98
C GLU A 863 -1.90 46.32 6.82
N GLN A 864 -0.98 45.98 5.93
CA GLN A 864 -1.21 45.09 4.82
C GLN A 864 -1.21 43.59 5.20
N HIS A 865 -0.46 43.20 6.21
CA HIS A 865 -0.23 41.79 6.54
C HIS A 865 -0.83 41.35 7.88
N ALA A 866 -1.17 42.27 8.79
CA ALA A 866 -1.93 41.98 9.99
C ALA A 866 -3.43 42.03 9.65
N ALA A 867 -3.96 40.93 9.06
CA ALA A 867 -5.40 40.77 8.99
C ALA A 867 -5.97 40.63 10.41
N LEU A 868 -6.45 41.74 10.97
CA LEU A 868 -7.33 41.69 12.15
C LEU A 868 -8.55 40.83 11.74
N PRO A 869 -8.99 39.88 12.56
CA PRO A 869 -10.22 39.15 12.26
C PRO A 869 -11.35 40.16 12.08
N SER A 870 -11.89 40.26 10.89
CA SER A 870 -13.07 41.09 10.65
C SER A 870 -14.21 40.55 11.53
N ASN A 871 -14.81 41.35 12.37
CA ASN A 871 -16.09 41.06 13.06
C ASN A 871 -17.22 40.92 12.01
N LYS A 872 -17.19 39.83 11.23
CA LYS A 872 -18.31 39.39 10.42
C LYS A 872 -18.88 38.11 11.04
N ASP A 873 -19.49 38.27 12.19
CA ASP A 873 -20.50 37.32 12.70
C ASP A 873 -21.19 37.97 13.92
N THR A 874 -21.93 39.06 13.64
CA THR A 874 -23.07 39.47 14.47
C THR A 874 -24.12 40.06 13.56
N THR A 875 -24.94 39.20 13.00
CA THR A 875 -26.33 39.56 12.64
C THR A 875 -27.24 38.41 13.07
N PRO A 876 -28.48 38.71 13.52
CA PRO A 876 -29.25 37.98 14.54
C PRO A 876 -29.80 36.61 14.05
#